data_9d72d452eb8ac5b095b3ed086d916bc6
#
_entry.id   9d72d452eb8ac5b095b3ed086d916bc6
#
_cell.length_a   1.000
_cell.length_b   1.000
_cell.length_c   1.000
_cell.angle_alpha   90.00
_cell.angle_beta   90.00
_cell.angle_gamma   90.00
#
_symmetry.space_group_name_H-M   'P 1'
#
loop_
_entity.id
_entity.type
_entity.pdbx_description
1 polymer ?
#
loop_
_entity_poly.entity_id
_entity_poly.type
_entity_poly.pdbx_seq_one_letter_code
_entity_poly.pdbx_strand_id
1 'polypeptide(L)'
;MKVDIITRHSVPNYGSLLQSYATQKTIEEMGFESEIINYTRYEERYRNLVNSLIKGKKWDKNIITRAIYKIIQTPNYAKMYKKFEKYRKNFLKESNLVYGNLQELKDNVPEADVYCSGSDQIWGKIGTLEYDEAYFLKFIENKQKKCISYSSSFGKEKIDGNLEKNIKELLKNYSDILVREDTAKKILKKQGFENVEQVLDPTLLLNKEQWEKLANKVKLKYNKYVLVYQLHDNKKFDKYAKEFAKRAGLKLLRISPSIYHITRSGKLIYLPDQYKFLSLFQNAEYILTDSFHATVFSIIFNKKFVDILPGKTSTRIVSILNLTGLQKQILEKYDDFSFINKDVNFTECNKVIEKEREKSIELLRNAIVGKDDRTVDLLDKHYKCTGCKTCEQICPVKAIDMMEDEEGFYKPRINKEKCIKCGKCYKNCPQLNCIEKNKEFNQLNVYAIKNKNKTEQKTSSSGGVFSALAHYVLSNDGIVYGASFCENFKLKQTRIDKLDELYRLKGSKYLQSDTSEIFELVKEDLINNKLVLYVGTPCQIGGLKNYLGKDYNNLLLVDLLCHGVPSQRLFNEYINWLEKREKSKVKMYEFRNKEKSIWELGYIPKVSFENGRDKYLYGDTDIYIKSFLRGNTLMEACYSCKYTKMKRISDITIGDLWGVGKAYPKLYDENGVSLVLINTINGKEAINEIKDNLCVKEIKINEIIKYTQPLCQPTKRPNDRSHYVINLIKKLKNNKVKNVINIKDIIKQCTPMSIRKKIGKIN
;
A
#
# COMPACT_ATOMS: atom_id res chain seq x y z
N MET A 1 13.45 -7.43 -10.48
CA MET A 1 14.73 -6.84 -10.01
C MET A 1 14.90 -7.20 -8.56
N LYS A 2 16.10 -7.69 -8.23
CA LYS A 2 16.52 -7.99 -6.87
C LYS A 2 17.41 -6.86 -6.34
N VAL A 3 17.12 -6.38 -5.13
CA VAL A 3 17.87 -5.33 -4.43
C VAL A 3 18.50 -5.93 -3.18
N ASP A 4 19.81 -6.02 -3.16
CA ASP A 4 20.55 -6.48 -2.00
C ASP A 4 21.03 -5.29 -1.15
N ILE A 5 20.71 -5.35 0.14
CA ILE A 5 20.91 -4.26 1.08
C ILE A 5 22.01 -4.63 2.05
N ILE A 6 23.08 -3.81 2.14
CA ILE A 6 24.06 -3.92 3.20
C ILE A 6 23.81 -2.85 4.25
N THR A 7 23.54 -3.26 5.48
CA THR A 7 23.29 -2.36 6.60
C THR A 7 23.73 -2.99 7.93
N ARG A 8 23.73 -2.22 8.98
CA ARG A 8 24.15 -2.68 10.31
C ARG A 8 23.00 -3.39 11.06
N HIS A 9 22.48 -4.46 10.46
CA HIS A 9 21.32 -5.21 10.96
C HIS A 9 21.64 -6.22 12.09
N SER A 10 22.89 -6.69 12.14
CA SER A 10 23.31 -7.79 13.01
C SER A 10 23.60 -7.41 14.46
N VAL A 11 23.77 -6.11 14.74
CA VAL A 11 23.99 -5.63 16.10
C VAL A 11 22.71 -5.72 16.94
N PRO A 12 22.83 -6.01 18.25
CA PRO A 12 21.66 -6.14 19.12
C PRO A 12 21.09 -4.76 19.51
N ASN A 13 20.47 -4.10 18.52
CA ASN A 13 19.85 -2.78 18.61
C ASN A 13 18.47 -2.82 17.94
N TYR A 14 17.42 -2.40 18.64
CA TYR A 14 16.06 -2.36 18.07
C TYR A 14 15.94 -1.41 16.88
N GLY A 15 16.58 -0.25 16.94
CA GLY A 15 16.59 0.71 15.84
C GLY A 15 17.19 0.11 14.57
N SER A 16 18.37 -0.52 14.69
CA SER A 16 19.04 -1.18 13.56
C SER A 16 18.21 -2.31 12.98
N LEU A 17 17.53 -3.12 13.80
CA LEU A 17 16.63 -4.17 13.35
C LEU A 17 15.40 -3.60 12.60
N LEU A 18 14.74 -2.59 13.20
CA LEU A 18 13.48 -2.07 12.67
C LEU A 18 13.69 -1.21 11.41
N GLN A 19 14.81 -0.48 11.29
CA GLN A 19 15.13 0.23 10.06
C GLN A 19 15.46 -0.74 8.92
N SER A 20 16.16 -1.86 9.21
CA SER A 20 16.43 -2.91 8.19
C SER A 20 15.12 -3.53 7.69
N TYR A 21 14.22 -3.86 8.61
CA TYR A 21 12.88 -4.34 8.26
C TYR A 21 12.11 -3.34 7.40
N ALA A 22 12.09 -2.07 7.82
CA ALA A 22 11.36 -1.04 7.09
C ALA A 22 11.93 -0.81 5.69
N THR A 23 13.27 -0.82 5.53
CA THR A 23 13.92 -0.73 4.21
C THR A 23 13.49 -1.87 3.31
N GLN A 24 13.63 -3.11 3.79
CA GLN A 24 13.27 -4.32 3.04
C GLN A 24 11.78 -4.31 2.68
N LYS A 25 10.92 -4.04 3.66
CA LYS A 25 9.47 -4.01 3.47
C LYS A 25 9.02 -2.94 2.47
N THR A 26 9.62 -1.75 2.52
CA THR A 26 9.32 -0.68 1.56
C THR A 26 9.71 -1.07 0.15
N ILE A 27 10.90 -1.67 -0.04
CA ILE A 27 11.36 -2.15 -1.35
C ILE A 27 10.43 -3.27 -1.87
N GLU A 28 10.01 -4.20 -1.02
CA GLU A 28 9.03 -5.24 -1.38
C GLU A 28 7.65 -4.66 -1.75
N GLU A 29 7.19 -3.64 -1.04
CA GLU A 29 5.93 -2.94 -1.35
C GLU A 29 5.99 -2.16 -2.66
N MET A 30 7.20 -1.75 -3.08
CA MET A 30 7.44 -1.21 -4.42
C MET A 30 7.41 -2.29 -5.51
N GLY A 31 7.34 -3.59 -5.16
CA GLY A 31 7.29 -4.73 -6.09
C GLY A 31 8.66 -5.29 -6.48
N PHE A 32 9.73 -4.91 -5.79
CA PHE A 32 11.06 -5.48 -5.98
C PHE A 32 11.30 -6.63 -5.00
N GLU A 33 12.11 -7.59 -5.40
CA GLU A 33 12.67 -8.58 -4.48
C GLU A 33 13.77 -7.92 -3.66
N SER A 34 13.83 -8.20 -2.36
CA SER A 34 14.89 -7.64 -1.52
C SER A 34 15.46 -8.64 -0.53
N GLU A 35 16.76 -8.52 -0.29
CA GLU A 35 17.51 -9.35 0.64
C GLU A 35 18.49 -8.50 1.43
N ILE A 36 18.69 -8.80 2.72
CA ILE A 36 19.73 -8.17 3.55
C ILE A 36 20.98 -9.02 3.44
N ILE A 37 22.08 -8.44 2.97
CA ILE A 37 23.39 -9.11 2.98
C ILE A 37 23.77 -9.38 4.44
N ASN A 38 23.94 -10.65 4.82
CA ASN A 38 24.24 -11.06 6.17
C ASN A 38 25.72 -10.78 6.53
N TYR A 39 26.02 -9.49 6.65
CA TYR A 39 27.34 -8.97 6.95
C TYR A 39 27.48 -8.57 8.42
N THR A 40 28.47 -9.13 9.10
CA THR A 40 28.79 -8.81 10.50
C THR A 40 30.31 -8.80 10.67
N ARG A 41 30.87 -7.63 10.91
CA ARG A 41 32.31 -7.48 11.17
C ARG A 41 32.78 -8.46 12.23
N TYR A 42 33.97 -9.02 12.07
CA TYR A 42 34.56 -9.89 13.09
C TYR A 42 34.61 -9.26 14.49
N GLU A 43 34.90 -7.95 14.56
CA GLU A 43 35.01 -7.20 15.80
C GLU A 43 33.64 -6.98 16.47
N GLU A 44 32.56 -6.98 15.71
CA GLU A 44 31.17 -6.82 16.21
C GLU A 44 30.53 -8.16 16.58
N ARG A 45 31.13 -9.30 16.26
CA ARG A 45 30.65 -10.61 16.74
C ARG A 45 30.78 -10.69 18.28
N TYR A 46 29.79 -11.32 18.94
CA TYR A 46 29.65 -11.23 20.41
C TYR A 46 30.93 -11.60 21.18
N ARG A 47 31.70 -12.58 20.68
CA ARG A 47 32.96 -13.02 21.33
C ARG A 47 34.03 -11.91 21.31
N ASN A 48 34.08 -11.11 20.26
CA ASN A 48 35.06 -10.04 20.06
C ASN A 48 34.54 -8.69 20.58
N LEU A 49 33.21 -8.50 20.59
CA LEU A 49 32.60 -7.26 21.04
C LEU A 49 32.96 -6.93 22.50
N VAL A 50 32.94 -7.94 23.39
CA VAL A 50 33.31 -7.74 24.80
C VAL A 50 34.74 -7.24 24.92
N ASN A 51 35.66 -7.74 24.07
CA ASN A 51 37.04 -7.28 24.00
C ASN A 51 37.14 -5.84 23.48
N SER A 52 36.37 -5.49 22.46
CA SER A 52 36.33 -4.15 21.87
C SER A 52 35.74 -3.12 22.82
N LEU A 53 34.74 -3.49 23.59
CA LEU A 53 34.07 -2.60 24.55
C LEU A 53 34.90 -2.29 25.79
N ILE A 54 35.82 -3.15 26.14
CA ILE A 54 36.70 -2.94 27.30
C ILE A 54 37.87 -2.03 26.96
N LYS A 55 38.29 -2.02 25.69
CA LYS A 55 39.47 -1.30 25.21
C LYS A 55 39.40 0.20 25.54
N GLY A 56 40.40 0.71 26.25
CA GLY A 56 40.50 2.12 26.68
C GLY A 56 39.64 2.51 27.89
N LYS A 57 38.91 1.59 28.55
CA LYS A 57 38.16 1.85 29.78
C LYS A 57 38.97 1.59 31.05
N LYS A 58 38.48 2.05 32.20
CA LYS A 58 39.10 1.81 33.53
C LYS A 58 39.37 0.32 33.80
N TRP A 59 38.52 -0.57 33.27
CA TRP A 59 38.63 -2.03 33.39
C TRP A 59 39.72 -2.64 32.52
N ASP A 60 40.26 -1.89 31.55
CA ASP A 60 41.30 -2.36 30.63
C ASP A 60 42.71 -2.22 31.23
N LYS A 61 42.83 -1.49 32.34
CA LYS A 61 44.14 -1.14 32.93
C LYS A 61 44.87 -2.32 33.58
N ASN A 62 44.17 -3.40 33.92
CA ASN A 62 44.73 -4.53 34.65
C ASN A 62 44.12 -5.83 34.09
N ILE A 63 44.95 -6.89 34.00
CA ILE A 63 44.51 -8.21 33.50
C ILE A 63 43.38 -8.80 34.34
N ILE A 64 43.42 -8.64 35.67
CA ILE A 64 42.38 -9.16 36.60
C ILE A 64 41.06 -8.44 36.38
N THR A 65 41.07 -7.12 36.34
CA THR A 65 39.86 -6.32 36.10
C THR A 65 39.24 -6.60 34.72
N ARG A 66 40.09 -6.83 33.72
CA ARG A 66 39.68 -7.23 32.40
C ARG A 66 39.01 -8.61 32.40
N ALA A 67 39.59 -9.59 33.12
CA ALA A 67 39.01 -10.93 33.27
C ALA A 67 37.67 -10.88 33.98
N ILE A 68 37.58 -10.15 35.09
CA ILE A 68 36.31 -9.96 35.85
C ILE A 68 35.23 -9.34 34.94
N TYR A 69 35.55 -8.29 34.20
CA TYR A 69 34.61 -7.65 33.26
C TYR A 69 34.11 -8.65 32.21
N LYS A 70 34.98 -9.46 31.61
CA LYS A 70 34.63 -10.48 30.63
C LYS A 70 33.72 -11.55 31.25
N ILE A 71 34.02 -12.08 32.43
CA ILE A 71 33.21 -13.08 33.10
C ILE A 71 31.81 -12.54 33.38
N ILE A 72 31.68 -11.30 33.80
CA ILE A 72 30.40 -10.68 34.14
C ILE A 72 29.62 -10.34 32.89
N GLN A 73 30.25 -9.77 31.83
CA GLN A 73 29.54 -9.22 30.68
C GLN A 73 29.24 -10.27 29.60
N THR A 74 30.11 -11.27 29.40
CA THR A 74 29.95 -12.25 28.33
C THR A 74 28.59 -12.97 28.35
N PRO A 75 28.08 -13.45 29.51
CA PRO A 75 26.75 -14.11 29.53
C PRO A 75 25.61 -13.17 29.12
N ASN A 76 25.67 -11.90 29.54
CA ASN A 76 24.66 -10.91 29.18
C ASN A 76 24.66 -10.63 27.66
N TYR A 77 25.85 -10.42 27.07
CA TYR A 77 25.97 -10.20 25.64
C TYR A 77 25.61 -11.45 24.84
N ALA A 78 26.03 -12.63 25.26
CA ALA A 78 25.67 -13.88 24.61
C ALA A 78 24.14 -14.07 24.55
N LYS A 79 23.45 -13.82 25.66
CA LYS A 79 21.97 -13.89 25.73
C LYS A 79 21.32 -12.85 24.84
N MET A 80 21.84 -11.63 24.81
CA MET A 80 21.37 -10.53 23.99
C MET A 80 21.51 -10.86 22.49
N TYR A 81 22.69 -11.31 22.05
CA TYR A 81 22.93 -11.73 20.66
C TYR A 81 22.02 -12.87 20.24
N LYS A 82 21.91 -13.94 21.04
CA LYS A 82 21.02 -15.08 20.75
C LYS A 82 19.57 -14.66 20.58
N LYS A 83 19.10 -13.72 21.39
CA LYS A 83 17.72 -13.20 21.25
C LYS A 83 17.55 -12.36 19.99
N PHE A 84 18.48 -11.44 19.71
CA PHE A 84 18.40 -10.60 18.52
C PHE A 84 18.59 -11.41 17.23
N GLU A 85 19.41 -12.45 17.23
CA GLU A 85 19.50 -13.40 16.11
C GLU A 85 18.14 -14.07 15.83
N LYS A 86 17.43 -14.53 16.88
CA LYS A 86 16.08 -15.05 16.75
C LYS A 86 15.11 -14.00 16.20
N TYR A 87 15.22 -12.73 16.63
CA TYR A 87 14.38 -11.64 16.15
C TYR A 87 14.64 -11.38 14.67
N ARG A 88 15.90 -11.32 14.22
CA ARG A 88 16.28 -11.15 12.83
C ARG A 88 15.72 -12.24 11.94
N LYS A 89 16.00 -13.52 12.25
CA LYS A 89 15.53 -14.67 11.47
C LYS A 89 14.03 -14.71 11.27
N ASN A 90 13.26 -14.15 12.21
CA ASN A 90 11.81 -14.08 12.12
C ASN A 90 11.28 -12.82 11.41
N PHE A 91 12.14 -11.85 11.17
CA PHE A 91 11.71 -10.50 10.78
C PHE A 91 12.35 -10.02 9.47
N LEU A 92 13.54 -10.52 9.13
CA LEU A 92 14.30 -10.16 7.94
C LEU A 92 14.50 -11.38 7.02
N LYS A 93 14.61 -11.11 5.75
CA LYS A 93 15.15 -12.05 4.75
C LYS A 93 16.63 -11.71 4.58
N GLU A 94 17.48 -12.55 5.10
CA GLU A 94 18.94 -12.42 5.06
C GLU A 94 19.54 -13.39 4.05
N SER A 95 20.67 -13.02 3.43
CA SER A 95 21.42 -13.91 2.54
C SER A 95 21.87 -15.18 3.29
N ASN A 96 21.92 -16.29 2.57
CA ASN A 96 22.33 -17.59 3.15
C ASN A 96 23.77 -17.57 3.63
N LEU A 97 24.66 -16.90 2.90
CA LEU A 97 26.08 -16.76 3.27
C LEU A 97 26.24 -15.63 4.32
N VAL A 98 27.12 -15.88 5.28
CA VAL A 98 27.44 -14.97 6.37
C VAL A 98 28.85 -14.45 6.15
N TYR A 99 28.99 -13.15 6.02
CA TYR A 99 30.25 -12.46 5.73
C TYR A 99 30.80 -11.73 6.97
N GLY A 100 32.11 -11.75 7.17
CA GLY A 100 32.78 -11.12 8.30
C GLY A 100 33.71 -9.96 7.92
N ASN A 101 34.11 -9.88 6.67
CA ASN A 101 34.99 -8.84 6.14
C ASN A 101 34.75 -8.58 4.65
N LEU A 102 35.40 -7.54 4.13
CA LEU A 102 35.30 -7.13 2.72
C LEU A 102 35.78 -8.23 1.74
N GLN A 103 36.84 -8.97 2.12
CA GLN A 103 37.40 -9.99 1.23
C GLN A 103 36.43 -11.15 1.00
N GLU A 104 35.76 -11.63 2.04
CA GLU A 104 34.74 -12.66 1.93
C GLU A 104 33.57 -12.24 1.01
N LEU A 105 33.19 -10.94 1.04
CA LEU A 105 32.20 -10.38 0.11
C LEU A 105 32.71 -10.32 -1.33
N LYS A 106 34.01 -10.02 -1.55
CA LYS A 106 34.62 -10.03 -2.89
C LYS A 106 34.72 -11.43 -3.47
N ASP A 107 35.05 -12.40 -2.64
CA ASP A 107 35.20 -13.81 -3.07
C ASP A 107 33.85 -14.43 -3.43
N ASN A 108 32.75 -13.98 -2.79
CA ASN A 108 31.41 -14.51 -2.99
C ASN A 108 30.39 -13.36 -3.02
N VAL A 109 30.39 -12.56 -4.09
CA VAL A 109 29.47 -11.44 -4.26
C VAL A 109 28.03 -11.95 -4.36
N PRO A 110 27.09 -11.53 -3.48
CA PRO A 110 25.68 -11.89 -3.60
C PRO A 110 25.12 -11.44 -4.96
N GLU A 111 24.26 -12.27 -5.57
CA GLU A 111 23.71 -11.94 -6.89
C GLU A 111 22.50 -11.01 -6.76
N ALA A 112 22.63 -9.79 -7.30
CA ALA A 112 21.56 -8.80 -7.34
C ALA A 112 21.65 -7.91 -8.59
N ASP A 113 20.55 -7.23 -8.90
CA ASP A 113 20.50 -6.20 -9.96
C ASP A 113 20.99 -4.85 -9.42
N VAL A 114 20.66 -4.56 -8.15
CA VAL A 114 21.00 -3.31 -7.46
C VAL A 114 21.56 -3.63 -6.08
N TYR A 115 22.64 -2.95 -5.73
CA TYR A 115 23.22 -3.00 -4.37
C TYR A 115 22.96 -1.69 -3.67
N CYS A 116 22.43 -1.76 -2.45
CA CYS A 116 22.05 -0.61 -1.65
C CYS A 116 22.82 -0.53 -0.34
N SER A 117 23.61 0.53 -0.16
CA SER A 117 24.04 0.92 1.18
C SER A 117 22.85 1.42 1.96
N GLY A 118 22.41 0.64 2.94
CA GLY A 118 21.20 0.92 3.72
C GLY A 118 21.37 2.02 4.76
N SER A 119 20.39 2.12 5.63
CA SER A 119 20.37 3.13 6.68
C SER A 119 21.30 2.80 7.85
N ASP A 120 21.34 3.70 8.83
CA ASP A 120 22.17 3.74 10.03
C ASP A 120 23.57 4.37 9.81
N GLN A 121 24.36 4.46 10.87
CA GLN A 121 25.70 5.07 10.88
C GLN A 121 26.72 4.13 10.25
N ILE A 122 26.55 3.79 8.99
CA ILE A 122 27.40 2.81 8.30
C ILE A 122 28.62 3.46 7.61
N TRP A 123 28.57 4.77 7.37
CA TRP A 123 29.64 5.51 6.68
C TRP A 123 30.60 6.23 7.61
N GLY A 124 30.52 6.04 8.92
CA GLY A 124 31.37 6.69 9.91
C GLY A 124 32.11 5.69 10.79
N LYS A 125 33.00 6.24 11.65
CA LYS A 125 33.59 5.46 12.74
C LYS A 125 32.56 5.04 13.75
N ILE A 126 32.64 3.78 14.17
CA ILE A 126 31.77 3.21 15.19
C ILE A 126 32.64 2.88 16.44
N GLY A 127 32.53 3.70 17.44
CA GLY A 127 33.37 3.56 18.62
C GLY A 127 34.86 3.78 18.28
N THR A 128 35.68 2.75 18.49
CA THR A 128 37.10 2.73 18.14
C THR A 128 37.41 2.16 16.77
N LEU A 129 36.38 1.64 16.06
CA LEU A 129 36.51 1.03 14.75
C LEU A 129 36.50 2.10 13.65
N GLU A 130 37.41 1.97 12.68
CA GLU A 130 37.46 2.82 11.50
C GLU A 130 36.22 2.56 10.60
N TYR A 131 35.99 3.42 9.58
CA TYR A 131 35.01 3.16 8.57
C TYR A 131 35.27 1.83 7.84
N ASP A 132 34.24 1.21 7.30
CA ASP A 132 34.34 -0.09 6.65
C ASP A 132 33.93 0.03 5.18
N GLU A 133 34.83 -0.32 4.28
CA GLU A 133 34.64 -0.23 2.85
C GLU A 133 33.53 -1.16 2.33
N ALA A 134 33.19 -2.22 3.06
CA ALA A 134 32.06 -3.08 2.72
C ALA A 134 30.75 -2.29 2.68
N TYR A 135 30.53 -1.37 3.62
CA TYR A 135 29.34 -0.50 3.63
C TYR A 135 29.36 0.58 2.54
N PHE A 136 30.48 0.77 1.85
CA PHE A 136 30.63 1.60 0.65
C PHE A 136 30.55 0.75 -0.64
N LEU A 137 30.09 -0.49 -0.56
CA LEU A 137 29.92 -1.40 -1.70
C LEU A 137 31.21 -1.66 -2.48
N LYS A 138 32.38 -1.57 -1.83
CA LYS A 138 33.69 -1.77 -2.48
C LYS A 138 33.99 -3.24 -2.87
N PHE A 139 33.07 -4.15 -2.57
CA PHE A 139 33.08 -5.52 -3.09
C PHE A 139 32.47 -5.63 -4.49
N ILE A 140 31.82 -4.58 -5.01
CA ILE A 140 31.24 -4.54 -6.35
C ILE A 140 32.27 -3.95 -7.33
N GLU A 141 32.92 -4.82 -8.07
CA GLU A 141 33.93 -4.44 -9.08
C GLU A 141 33.32 -4.26 -10.47
N ASN A 142 32.19 -4.96 -10.75
CA ASN A 142 31.49 -4.85 -12.02
C ASN A 142 30.76 -3.51 -12.14
N LYS A 143 31.25 -2.63 -13.03
CA LYS A 143 30.70 -1.30 -13.30
C LYS A 143 29.30 -1.32 -13.93
N GLN A 144 28.82 -2.47 -14.42
CA GLN A 144 27.46 -2.62 -14.95
C GLN A 144 26.43 -2.82 -13.83
N LYS A 145 26.86 -3.19 -12.63
CA LYS A 145 25.99 -3.35 -11.47
C LYS A 145 25.69 -1.99 -10.84
N LYS A 146 24.44 -1.77 -10.51
CA LYS A 146 23.96 -0.50 -9.95
C LYS A 146 24.21 -0.42 -8.45
N CYS A 147 24.87 0.66 -8.01
CA CYS A 147 25.16 0.96 -6.60
C CYS A 147 24.40 2.22 -6.20
N ILE A 148 23.60 2.13 -5.12
CA ILE A 148 22.85 3.24 -4.55
C ILE A 148 23.03 3.30 -3.05
N SER A 149 22.69 4.42 -2.43
CA SER A 149 22.49 4.46 -0.99
C SER A 149 21.07 4.88 -0.64
N TYR A 150 20.56 4.42 0.50
CA TYR A 150 19.31 4.88 1.07
C TYR A 150 19.43 5.17 2.56
N SER A 151 19.27 6.44 2.91
CA SER A 151 19.29 6.91 4.31
C SER A 151 20.59 6.56 5.05
N SER A 152 21.71 6.43 4.32
CA SER A 152 23.02 6.21 4.91
C SER A 152 23.49 7.46 5.69
N SER A 153 24.28 7.26 6.75
CA SER A 153 24.62 8.31 7.70
C SER A 153 26.08 8.25 8.14
N PHE A 154 26.69 9.42 8.30
CA PHE A 154 27.98 9.57 9.01
C PHE A 154 27.79 9.67 10.53
N GLY A 155 26.63 10.13 10.99
CA GLY A 155 26.29 10.32 12.41
C GLY A 155 27.06 11.43 13.12
N LYS A 156 27.77 12.30 12.39
CA LYS A 156 28.59 13.39 12.91
C LYS A 156 28.49 14.61 12.00
N GLU A 157 28.82 15.79 12.55
CA GLU A 157 28.87 17.04 11.79
C GLU A 157 30.10 17.14 10.89
N LYS A 158 31.20 16.47 11.26
CA LYS A 158 32.44 16.42 10.50
C LYS A 158 32.90 14.98 10.38
N ILE A 159 33.39 14.61 9.22
CA ILE A 159 34.02 13.30 8.98
C ILE A 159 35.51 13.37 9.31
N ASP A 160 36.10 12.23 9.66
CA ASP A 160 37.53 12.13 9.97
C ASP A 160 38.36 12.38 8.71
N GLY A 161 39.52 12.98 8.88
CA GLY A 161 40.39 13.41 7.75
C GLY A 161 40.79 12.27 6.79
N ASN A 162 40.93 11.03 7.28
CA ASN A 162 41.22 9.88 6.41
C ASN A 162 39.96 9.53 5.55
N LEU A 163 38.74 9.51 6.12
CA LEU A 163 37.53 9.31 5.38
C LEU A 163 37.28 10.49 4.42
N GLU A 164 37.54 11.72 4.83
CA GLU A 164 37.39 12.92 3.99
C GLU A 164 38.24 12.85 2.73
N LYS A 165 39.47 12.36 2.83
CA LYS A 165 40.36 12.16 1.67
C LYS A 165 39.89 11.09 0.71
N ASN A 166 39.29 10.02 1.23
CA ASN A 166 38.94 8.83 0.44
C ASN A 166 37.48 8.84 -0.03
N ILE A 167 36.63 9.73 0.44
CA ILE A 167 35.17 9.69 0.20
C ILE A 167 34.80 9.71 -1.28
N LYS A 168 35.56 10.45 -2.10
CA LYS A 168 35.34 10.51 -3.56
C LYS A 168 35.54 9.14 -4.20
N GLU A 169 36.61 8.45 -3.83
CA GLU A 169 36.91 7.11 -4.33
C GLU A 169 35.89 6.06 -3.82
N LEU A 170 35.47 6.19 -2.57
CA LEU A 170 34.50 5.28 -1.96
C LEU A 170 33.12 5.35 -2.62
N LEU A 171 32.69 6.53 -3.03
CA LEU A 171 31.35 6.76 -3.59
C LEU A 171 31.31 6.94 -5.11
N LYS A 172 32.44 6.78 -5.83
CA LYS A 172 32.51 7.04 -7.29
C LYS A 172 31.57 6.20 -8.14
N ASN A 173 31.22 4.98 -7.68
CA ASN A 173 30.39 4.05 -8.41
C ASN A 173 28.88 4.21 -8.09
N TYR A 174 28.51 5.13 -7.18
CA TYR A 174 27.11 5.33 -6.83
C TYR A 174 26.38 6.14 -7.90
N SER A 175 25.29 5.60 -8.39
CA SER A 175 24.39 6.32 -9.31
C SER A 175 23.54 7.37 -8.59
N ASP A 176 23.11 7.06 -7.36
CA ASP A 176 22.27 7.91 -6.53
C ASP A 176 22.69 7.80 -5.05
N ILE A 177 22.82 8.95 -4.40
CA ILE A 177 23.25 9.03 -3.01
C ILE A 177 22.14 9.67 -2.18
N LEU A 178 21.41 8.83 -1.45
CA LEU A 178 20.32 9.24 -0.59
C LEU A 178 20.74 9.12 0.88
N VAL A 179 20.82 10.26 1.58
CA VAL A 179 21.35 10.36 2.94
C VAL A 179 20.27 10.73 3.95
N ARG A 180 20.45 10.36 5.22
CA ARG A 180 19.44 10.53 6.27
C ARG A 180 19.36 11.94 6.84
N GLU A 181 20.48 12.60 7.01
CA GLU A 181 20.57 13.92 7.63
C GLU A 181 21.13 15.00 6.71
N ASP A 182 20.74 16.24 6.95
CA ASP A 182 21.18 17.41 6.19
C ASP A 182 22.68 17.66 6.29
N THR A 183 23.29 17.32 7.42
CA THR A 183 24.74 17.41 7.63
C THR A 183 25.50 16.51 6.67
N ALA A 184 25.03 15.27 6.44
CA ALA A 184 25.63 14.36 5.46
C ALA A 184 25.51 14.92 4.03
N LYS A 185 24.34 15.49 3.67
CA LYS A 185 24.14 16.15 2.38
C LYS A 185 25.11 17.32 2.18
N LYS A 186 25.30 18.18 3.21
CA LYS A 186 26.23 19.30 3.18
C LYS A 186 27.69 18.84 3.02
N ILE A 187 28.10 17.79 3.76
CA ILE A 187 29.45 17.21 3.66
C ILE A 187 29.71 16.74 2.23
N LEU A 188 28.81 15.96 1.65
CA LEU A 188 29.01 15.38 0.32
C LEU A 188 28.94 16.44 -0.79
N LYS A 189 28.05 17.44 -0.67
CA LYS A 189 28.04 18.57 -1.61
C LYS A 189 29.34 19.36 -1.59
N LYS A 190 29.90 19.58 -0.42
CA LYS A 190 31.22 20.23 -0.29
C LYS A 190 32.35 19.42 -0.96
N GLN A 191 32.19 18.09 -1.03
CA GLN A 191 33.12 17.20 -1.72
C GLN A 191 32.87 17.10 -3.24
N GLY A 192 31.88 17.84 -3.78
CA GLY A 192 31.57 17.91 -5.22
C GLY A 192 30.57 16.88 -5.73
N PHE A 193 29.83 16.21 -4.83
CA PHE A 193 28.72 15.34 -5.24
C PHE A 193 27.44 16.14 -5.46
N GLU A 194 26.94 16.21 -6.69
CA GLU A 194 25.72 16.95 -7.02
C GLU A 194 24.45 16.13 -6.78
N ASN A 195 24.48 14.82 -7.04
CA ASN A 195 23.35 13.90 -6.95
C ASN A 195 23.10 13.38 -5.51
N VAL A 196 23.09 14.29 -4.52
CA VAL A 196 22.85 13.93 -3.12
C VAL A 196 21.53 14.51 -2.65
N GLU A 197 20.63 13.64 -2.22
CA GLU A 197 19.34 14.04 -1.65
C GLU A 197 19.16 13.55 -0.22
N GLN A 198 18.50 14.38 0.60
CA GLN A 198 18.09 13.97 1.94
C GLN A 198 16.76 13.25 1.87
N VAL A 199 16.68 12.12 2.59
CA VAL A 199 15.48 11.26 2.69
C VAL A 199 15.20 10.92 4.15
N LEU A 200 13.97 10.46 4.40
CA LEU A 200 13.59 9.98 5.72
C LEU A 200 14.30 8.68 6.10
N ASP A 201 14.48 8.47 7.41
CA ASP A 201 14.84 7.15 7.95
C ASP A 201 13.80 6.12 7.50
N PRO A 202 14.21 4.88 7.15
CA PRO A 202 13.30 3.84 6.67
C PRO A 202 12.11 3.58 7.58
N THR A 203 12.27 3.74 8.90
CA THR A 203 11.17 3.54 9.86
C THR A 203 10.01 4.51 9.66
N LEU A 204 10.25 5.68 9.04
CA LEU A 204 9.22 6.66 8.67
C LEU A 204 8.59 6.39 7.30
N LEU A 205 9.13 5.46 6.51
CA LEU A 205 8.52 5.06 5.23
C LEU A 205 7.28 4.20 5.43
N LEU A 206 7.25 3.41 6.50
CA LEU A 206 6.05 2.70 6.92
C LEU A 206 5.15 3.65 7.73
N ASN A 207 3.85 3.58 7.48
CA ASN A 207 2.89 4.40 8.17
C ASN A 207 2.55 3.87 9.58
N LYS A 208 1.81 4.67 10.34
CA LYS A 208 1.40 4.33 11.72
C LYS A 208 0.64 3.02 11.77
N GLU A 209 -0.30 2.79 10.87
CA GLU A 209 -1.14 1.59 10.83
C GLU A 209 -0.33 0.32 10.57
N GLN A 210 0.73 0.40 9.76
CA GLN A 210 1.64 -0.73 9.51
C GLN A 210 2.41 -1.10 10.77
N TRP A 211 2.90 -0.12 11.54
CA TRP A 211 3.58 -0.35 12.80
C TRP A 211 2.62 -0.82 13.90
N GLU A 212 1.40 -0.29 13.96
CA GLU A 212 0.35 -0.72 14.89
C GLU A 212 -0.05 -2.17 14.69
N LYS A 213 -0.11 -2.66 13.44
CA LYS A 213 -0.35 -4.10 13.15
C LYS A 213 0.70 -5.00 13.79
N LEU A 214 1.95 -4.55 13.88
CA LEU A 214 3.02 -5.28 14.54
C LEU A 214 2.94 -5.15 16.07
N ALA A 215 2.72 -3.95 16.58
CA ALA A 215 2.61 -3.66 18.01
C ALA A 215 1.43 -4.41 18.65
N ASN A 216 0.30 -4.49 17.97
CA ASN A 216 -0.93 -5.14 18.44
C ASN A 216 -0.85 -6.68 18.52
N LYS A 217 0.24 -7.30 18.04
CA LYS A 217 0.48 -8.74 18.24
C LYS A 217 0.72 -9.10 19.71
N VAL A 218 0.99 -8.11 20.58
CA VAL A 218 1.26 -8.31 22.01
C VAL A 218 0.36 -7.41 22.84
N LYS A 219 -0.47 -8.01 23.70
CA LYS A 219 -1.22 -7.28 24.74
C LYS A 219 -0.32 -7.01 25.95
N LEU A 220 -0.22 -5.74 26.37
CA LEU A 220 0.54 -5.35 27.55
C LEU A 220 -0.30 -5.45 28.82
N LYS A 221 0.37 -5.76 29.93
CA LYS A 221 -0.22 -5.72 31.29
C LYS A 221 -0.14 -4.32 31.94
N TYR A 222 0.28 -3.31 31.20
CA TYR A 222 0.54 -1.95 31.68
C TYR A 222 -0.38 -0.96 30.97
N ASN A 223 -1.05 -0.12 31.77
CA ASN A 223 -1.84 1.00 31.29
C ASN A 223 -1.22 2.28 31.82
N LYS A 224 -1.06 3.29 30.97
CA LYS A 224 -0.53 4.63 31.32
C LYS A 224 0.78 4.59 32.12
N TYR A 225 1.88 4.83 31.47
CA TYR A 225 3.23 4.83 32.06
C TYR A 225 4.16 5.81 31.35
N VAL A 226 5.23 6.18 32.04
CA VAL A 226 6.39 6.83 31.45
C VAL A 226 7.34 5.75 30.96
N LEU A 227 7.68 5.76 29.68
CA LEU A 227 8.64 4.83 29.08
C LEU A 227 10.00 5.50 28.96
N VAL A 228 11.05 4.85 29.45
CA VAL A 228 12.43 5.24 29.22
C VAL A 228 13.11 4.28 28.28
N TYR A 229 13.69 4.83 27.20
CA TYR A 229 14.63 4.11 26.34
C TYR A 229 15.90 4.93 26.20
N GLN A 230 16.93 4.52 26.93
CA GLN A 230 18.19 5.23 27.13
C GLN A 230 19.34 4.38 26.63
N LEU A 231 20.14 4.93 25.70
CA LEU A 231 21.30 4.26 25.09
C LEU A 231 22.62 4.66 25.76
N HIS A 232 22.72 5.89 26.28
CA HIS A 232 23.94 6.42 26.86
C HIS A 232 23.84 6.46 28.40
N ASP A 233 24.94 6.16 29.07
CA ASP A 233 24.98 6.23 30.53
C ASP A 233 24.98 7.69 30.98
N ASN A 234 23.89 8.12 31.63
CA ASN A 234 23.67 9.49 32.10
C ASN A 234 22.87 9.51 33.41
N LYS A 235 23.57 9.72 34.52
CA LYS A 235 22.96 9.76 35.85
C LYS A 235 21.96 10.93 36.03
N LYS A 236 22.16 12.06 35.33
CA LYS A 236 21.21 13.18 35.39
C LYS A 236 19.89 12.80 34.71
N PHE A 237 19.96 12.09 33.59
CA PHE A 237 18.79 11.55 32.92
C PHE A 237 18.03 10.57 33.82
N ASP A 238 18.73 9.66 34.50
CA ASP A 238 18.10 8.70 35.43
C ASP A 238 17.32 9.39 36.57
N LYS A 239 17.91 10.45 37.16
CA LYS A 239 17.26 11.28 38.19
C LYS A 239 16.05 12.01 37.64
N TYR A 240 16.18 12.64 36.47
CA TYR A 240 15.10 13.33 35.79
C TYR A 240 13.92 12.40 35.50
N ALA A 241 14.18 11.22 34.92
CA ALA A 241 13.13 10.25 34.60
C ALA A 241 12.37 9.80 35.83
N LYS A 242 13.06 9.59 36.96
CA LYS A 242 12.41 9.24 38.25
C LYS A 242 11.48 10.34 38.74
N GLU A 243 11.96 11.57 38.75
CA GLU A 243 11.20 12.74 39.20
C GLU A 243 10.03 13.06 38.26
N PHE A 244 10.26 12.97 36.92
CA PHE A 244 9.23 13.15 35.93
C PHE A 244 8.05 12.20 36.14
N ALA A 245 8.35 10.89 36.30
CA ALA A 245 7.30 9.88 36.51
C ALA A 245 6.54 10.10 37.83
N LYS A 246 7.24 10.53 38.90
CA LYS A 246 6.62 10.88 40.18
C LYS A 246 5.65 12.05 40.04
N ARG A 247 6.08 13.13 39.38
CA ARG A 247 5.24 14.34 39.16
C ARG A 247 4.06 14.05 38.23
N ALA A 248 4.26 13.20 37.23
CA ALA A 248 3.19 12.76 36.34
C ALA A 248 2.19 11.77 36.98
N GLY A 249 2.47 11.25 38.20
CA GLY A 249 1.64 10.25 38.85
C GLY A 249 1.63 8.90 38.15
N LEU A 250 2.68 8.58 37.38
CA LEU A 250 2.70 7.40 36.52
C LEU A 250 3.83 6.42 36.89
N LYS A 251 3.61 5.14 36.54
CA LYS A 251 4.65 4.12 36.67
C LYS A 251 5.79 4.38 35.70
N LEU A 252 7.03 4.20 36.12
CA LEU A 252 8.21 4.27 35.29
C LEU A 252 8.58 2.90 34.76
N LEU A 253 8.57 2.71 33.43
CA LEU A 253 9.07 1.51 32.75
C LEU A 253 10.35 1.84 32.00
N ARG A 254 11.33 0.94 32.02
CA ARG A 254 12.62 1.12 31.36
C ARG A 254 12.91 -0.07 30.45
N ILE A 255 13.01 0.14 29.15
CA ILE A 255 13.54 -0.87 28.22
C ILE A 255 15.05 -0.86 28.29
N SER A 256 15.65 -2.02 28.49
CA SER A 256 17.10 -2.16 28.39
C SER A 256 17.52 -3.55 27.91
N PRO A 257 18.59 -3.63 27.08
CA PRO A 257 19.25 -4.90 26.77
C PRO A 257 20.19 -5.36 27.89
N SER A 258 20.51 -4.51 28.88
CA SER A 258 21.40 -4.84 30.00
C SER A 258 20.61 -5.15 31.26
N ILE A 259 20.85 -6.33 31.84
CA ILE A 259 20.21 -6.74 33.10
C ILE A 259 20.70 -5.86 34.27
N TYR A 260 21.90 -5.30 34.18
CA TYR A 260 22.47 -4.45 35.25
C TYR A 260 21.67 -3.15 35.45
N HIS A 261 20.84 -2.77 34.50
CA HIS A 261 19.95 -1.63 34.69
C HIS A 261 18.75 -1.91 35.62
N ILE A 262 18.66 -3.11 36.22
CA ILE A 262 17.70 -3.41 37.28
C ILE A 262 17.88 -2.53 38.52
N THR A 263 19.10 -2.02 38.74
CA THR A 263 19.42 -1.11 39.86
C THR A 263 18.99 0.35 39.56
N ARG A 264 18.61 0.68 38.34
CA ARG A 264 18.11 2.00 37.97
C ARG A 264 16.63 2.15 38.31
N SER A 265 16.18 3.38 38.53
CA SER A 265 14.80 3.69 38.79
C SER A 265 13.84 3.17 37.72
N GLY A 266 12.69 2.65 38.15
CA GLY A 266 11.66 2.14 37.28
C GLY A 266 11.72 0.62 37.09
N LYS A 267 10.63 0.04 36.59
CA LYS A 267 10.54 -1.40 36.28
C LYS A 267 11.32 -1.72 35.02
N LEU A 268 12.31 -2.58 35.13
CA LEU A 268 13.10 -3.04 33.98
C LEU A 268 12.25 -3.98 33.10
N ILE A 269 12.16 -3.65 31.81
CA ILE A 269 11.69 -4.52 30.73
C ILE A 269 12.93 -5.01 29.98
N TYR A 270 13.41 -6.19 30.40
CA TYR A 270 14.66 -6.76 29.90
C TYR A 270 14.47 -7.48 28.59
N LEU A 271 15.17 -7.06 27.54
CA LEU A 271 15.21 -7.66 26.19
C LEU A 271 13.80 -8.05 25.69
N PRO A 272 12.83 -7.12 25.58
CA PRO A 272 11.54 -7.41 24.94
C PRO A 272 11.78 -7.82 23.47
N ASP A 273 10.89 -8.65 22.91
CA ASP A 273 10.92 -8.86 21.46
C ASP A 273 10.46 -7.58 20.71
N GLN A 274 10.63 -7.58 19.39
CA GLN A 274 10.33 -6.41 18.55
C GLN A 274 8.85 -5.99 18.64
N TYR A 275 7.93 -6.93 18.76
CA TYR A 275 6.50 -6.65 18.88
C TYR A 275 6.17 -5.98 20.21
N LYS A 276 6.73 -6.51 21.29
CA LYS A 276 6.59 -5.93 22.63
C LYS A 276 7.28 -4.58 22.74
N PHE A 277 8.44 -4.40 22.08
CA PHE A 277 9.11 -3.11 21.98
C PHE A 277 8.19 -2.07 21.37
N LEU A 278 7.60 -2.34 20.18
CA LEU A 278 6.67 -1.45 19.49
C LEU A 278 5.41 -1.20 20.33
N SER A 279 4.84 -2.25 20.94
CA SER A 279 3.66 -2.13 21.80
C SER A 279 3.92 -1.24 23.03
N LEU A 280 5.13 -1.28 23.60
CA LEU A 280 5.52 -0.41 24.71
C LEU A 280 5.58 1.07 24.28
N PHE A 281 6.01 1.37 23.08
CA PHE A 281 5.98 2.74 22.53
C PHE A 281 4.55 3.19 22.24
N GLN A 282 3.75 2.35 21.57
CA GLN A 282 2.37 2.64 21.22
C GLN A 282 1.48 2.96 22.44
N ASN A 283 1.71 2.31 23.58
CA ASN A 283 0.85 2.44 24.77
C ASN A 283 1.43 3.33 25.88
N ALA A 284 2.61 3.94 25.66
CA ALA A 284 3.19 4.90 26.59
C ALA A 284 2.36 6.19 26.64
N GLU A 285 2.26 6.81 27.82
CA GLU A 285 1.74 8.17 27.98
C GLU A 285 2.83 9.20 27.67
N TYR A 286 4.04 8.99 28.20
CA TYR A 286 5.23 9.80 27.92
C TYR A 286 6.41 8.90 27.59
N ILE A 287 7.28 9.39 26.71
CA ILE A 287 8.53 8.73 26.33
C ILE A 287 9.69 9.66 26.63
N LEU A 288 10.68 9.20 27.41
CA LEU A 288 11.92 9.90 27.69
C LEU A 288 13.07 9.14 27.04
N THR A 289 13.84 9.80 26.18
CA THR A 289 14.85 9.10 25.38
C THR A 289 16.05 9.97 25.01
N ASP A 290 17.15 9.30 24.67
CA ASP A 290 18.36 9.83 24.02
C ASP A 290 18.65 9.09 22.71
N SER A 291 17.64 8.38 22.17
CA SER A 291 17.75 7.51 21.00
C SER A 291 17.00 8.07 19.81
N PHE A 292 17.66 8.23 18.67
CA PHE A 292 17.04 8.66 17.42
C PHE A 292 15.80 7.82 17.05
N HIS A 293 15.91 6.49 17.06
CA HIS A 293 14.77 5.65 16.69
C HIS A 293 13.61 5.71 17.71
N ALA A 294 13.92 5.95 18.98
CA ALA A 294 12.87 6.16 19.96
C ALA A 294 12.12 7.48 19.75
N THR A 295 12.84 8.55 19.38
CA THR A 295 12.25 9.81 18.91
C THR A 295 11.32 9.57 17.72
N VAL A 296 11.81 8.84 16.71
CA VAL A 296 11.04 8.50 15.51
C VAL A 296 9.77 7.70 15.85
N PHE A 297 9.85 6.66 16.70
CA PHE A 297 8.67 5.92 17.12
C PHE A 297 7.71 6.74 17.98
N SER A 298 8.21 7.71 18.75
CA SER A 298 7.36 8.67 19.47
C SER A 298 6.55 9.53 18.49
N ILE A 299 7.17 9.97 17.41
CA ILE A 299 6.50 10.71 16.33
C ILE A 299 5.49 9.81 15.61
N ILE A 300 5.87 8.60 15.17
CA ILE A 300 5.00 7.65 14.44
C ILE A 300 3.72 7.36 15.23
N PHE A 301 3.85 7.10 16.55
CA PHE A 301 2.70 6.78 17.41
C PHE A 301 2.02 8.02 18.02
N ASN A 302 2.47 9.24 17.66
CA ASN A 302 1.95 10.50 18.21
C ASN A 302 1.98 10.53 19.75
N LYS A 303 3.11 10.16 20.35
CA LYS A 303 3.30 10.12 21.82
C LYS A 303 4.01 11.35 22.32
N LYS A 304 3.57 11.87 23.48
CA LYS A 304 4.30 12.93 24.20
C LYS A 304 5.69 12.41 24.56
N PHE A 305 6.73 13.16 24.21
CA PHE A 305 8.11 12.72 24.46
C PHE A 305 9.02 13.88 24.85
N VAL A 306 10.14 13.52 25.45
CA VAL A 306 11.23 14.43 25.79
C VAL A 306 12.54 13.81 25.34
N ASP A 307 13.26 14.53 24.48
CA ASP A 307 14.58 14.13 23.99
C ASP A 307 15.69 14.73 24.85
N ILE A 308 16.55 13.86 25.35
CA ILE A 308 17.77 14.24 26.09
C ILE A 308 18.98 14.03 25.17
N LEU A 309 19.50 15.12 24.58
CA LEU A 309 20.54 15.02 23.57
C LEU A 309 21.84 14.38 24.10
N PRO A 310 22.38 13.35 23.43
CA PRO A 310 23.60 12.66 23.86
C PRO A 310 24.90 13.40 23.51
N GLY A 311 24.84 14.68 23.17
CA GLY A 311 26.03 15.52 22.83
C GLY A 311 26.39 15.44 21.35
N LYS A 312 27.64 15.16 21.02
CA LYS A 312 28.18 15.25 19.63
C LYS A 312 27.50 14.33 18.58
N THR A 313 26.70 13.38 18.99
CA THR A 313 25.96 12.45 18.10
C THR A 313 24.51 12.81 17.92
N SER A 314 24.11 14.02 18.29
CA SER A 314 22.73 14.50 18.30
C SER A 314 22.19 14.94 16.93
N THR A 315 23.05 15.05 15.91
CA THR A 315 22.69 15.62 14.59
C THR A 315 21.46 15.04 13.98
N ARG A 316 21.23 13.72 14.11
CA ARG A 316 20.08 13.00 13.57
C ARG A 316 18.78 13.36 14.29
N ILE A 317 18.82 13.44 15.64
CA ILE A 317 17.67 13.84 16.46
C ILE A 317 17.29 15.28 16.14
N VAL A 318 18.26 16.17 16.12
CA VAL A 318 18.06 17.59 15.79
C VAL A 318 17.52 17.74 14.37
N SER A 319 18.03 17.00 13.40
CA SER A 319 17.58 17.05 11.99
C SER A 319 16.10 16.67 11.85
N ILE A 320 15.65 15.56 12.46
CA ILE A 320 14.25 15.14 12.37
C ILE A 320 13.32 16.09 13.15
N LEU A 321 13.72 16.57 14.31
CA LEU A 321 12.94 17.52 15.09
C LEU A 321 12.80 18.88 14.38
N ASN A 322 13.85 19.35 13.70
CA ASN A 322 13.82 20.55 12.87
C ASN A 322 12.85 20.36 11.68
N LEU A 323 12.95 19.23 10.99
CA LEU A 323 12.08 18.90 9.86
C LEU A 323 10.59 18.89 10.26
N THR A 324 10.28 18.37 11.45
CA THR A 324 8.92 18.17 11.92
C THR A 324 8.36 19.30 12.80
N GLY A 325 9.17 20.34 13.06
CA GLY A 325 8.76 21.46 13.92
C GLY A 325 8.67 21.10 15.43
N LEU A 326 9.32 19.99 15.84
CA LEU A 326 9.24 19.48 17.21
C LEU A 326 10.48 19.79 18.06
N GLN A 327 11.28 20.82 17.75
CA GLN A 327 12.49 21.19 18.49
C GLN A 327 12.21 21.46 19.97
N LYS A 328 11.00 21.93 20.28
CA LYS A 328 10.56 22.21 21.66
C LYS A 328 10.47 20.95 22.55
N GLN A 329 10.65 19.73 21.96
CA GLN A 329 10.70 18.47 22.71
C GLN A 329 12.12 18.15 23.24
N ILE A 330 13.10 18.97 22.92
CA ILE A 330 14.47 18.82 23.45
C ILE A 330 14.52 19.38 24.88
N LEU A 331 15.06 18.57 25.81
CA LEU A 331 15.30 18.99 27.18
C LEU A 331 16.56 19.85 27.26
N GLU A 332 16.39 21.13 27.59
CA GLU A 332 17.52 22.03 27.79
C GLU A 332 18.07 21.98 29.23
N LYS A 333 17.18 21.90 30.22
CA LYS A 333 17.53 21.87 31.64
C LYS A 333 16.83 20.72 32.38
N TYR A 334 17.55 20.01 33.25
CA TYR A 334 17.04 18.86 34.00
C TYR A 334 16.05 19.20 35.14
N ASP A 335 15.71 20.45 35.34
CA ASP A 335 14.70 20.96 36.27
C ASP A 335 13.40 21.37 35.55
N ASP A 336 13.38 21.29 34.21
CA ASP A 336 12.19 21.58 33.41
C ASP A 336 11.25 20.34 33.31
N PHE A 337 10.12 20.41 34.01
CA PHE A 337 9.05 19.42 33.98
C PHE A 337 7.78 19.91 33.27
N SER A 338 7.84 21.04 32.57
CA SER A 338 6.72 21.62 31.84
C SER A 338 6.11 20.69 30.80
N PHE A 339 6.89 19.73 30.30
CA PHE A 339 6.46 18.72 29.33
C PHE A 339 5.29 17.84 29.81
N ILE A 340 5.04 17.75 31.12
CA ILE A 340 3.92 16.98 31.69
C ILE A 340 2.58 17.60 31.31
N ASN A 341 2.51 18.95 31.29
CA ASN A 341 1.28 19.69 31.01
C ASN A 341 1.21 20.23 29.58
N LYS A 342 2.23 19.96 28.75
CA LYS A 342 2.34 20.51 27.41
C LYS A 342 1.77 19.55 26.40
N ASP A 343 0.83 20.05 25.60
CA ASP A 343 0.36 19.29 24.45
C ASP A 343 1.32 19.43 23.26
N VAL A 344 1.46 18.33 22.52
CA VAL A 344 2.27 18.28 21.31
C VAL A 344 1.33 18.24 20.11
N ASN A 345 1.44 19.24 19.25
CA ASN A 345 0.65 19.27 18.02
C ASN A 345 1.29 18.36 16.96
N PHE A 346 0.77 17.17 16.80
CA PHE A 346 1.21 16.22 15.79
C PHE A 346 0.58 16.42 14.41
N THR A 347 -0.44 17.28 14.28
CA THR A 347 -1.17 17.44 13.02
C THR A 347 -0.24 17.96 11.91
N GLU A 348 0.48 19.03 12.18
CA GLU A 348 1.45 19.59 11.20
C GLU A 348 2.64 18.67 11.01
N CYS A 349 3.15 18.06 12.08
CA CYS A 349 4.21 17.07 12.02
C CYS A 349 3.83 15.90 11.07
N ASN A 350 2.63 15.34 11.21
CA ASN A 350 2.15 14.24 10.39
C ASN A 350 2.02 14.63 8.92
N LYS A 351 1.58 15.86 8.60
CA LYS A 351 1.53 16.38 7.23
C LYS A 351 2.93 16.46 6.61
N VAL A 352 3.90 16.97 7.37
CA VAL A 352 5.29 17.06 6.92
C VAL A 352 5.87 15.66 6.68
N ILE A 353 5.68 14.73 7.61
CA ILE A 353 6.16 13.35 7.48
C ILE A 353 5.52 12.66 6.27
N GLU A 354 4.21 12.84 6.02
CA GLU A 354 3.55 12.22 4.85
C GLU A 354 4.17 12.73 3.54
N LYS A 355 4.33 14.05 3.40
CA LYS A 355 4.95 14.66 2.22
C LYS A 355 6.39 14.17 1.99
N GLU A 356 7.20 14.16 3.06
CA GLU A 356 8.59 13.71 2.94
C GLU A 356 8.69 12.19 2.76
N ARG A 357 7.71 11.40 3.24
CA ARG A 357 7.59 9.95 2.98
C ARG A 357 7.37 9.69 1.50
N GLU A 358 6.38 10.34 0.89
CA GLU A 358 6.09 10.22 -0.55
C GLU A 358 7.33 10.57 -1.38
N LYS A 359 7.99 11.70 -1.07
CA LYS A 359 9.22 12.13 -1.74
C LYS A 359 10.35 11.10 -1.56
N SER A 360 10.54 10.57 -0.34
CA SER A 360 11.61 9.61 -0.06
C SER A 360 11.38 8.27 -0.76
N ILE A 361 10.12 7.81 -0.83
CA ILE A 361 9.71 6.62 -1.58
C ILE A 361 9.95 6.82 -3.08
N GLU A 362 9.60 7.98 -3.62
CA GLU A 362 9.85 8.31 -5.03
C GLU A 362 11.35 8.34 -5.34
N LEU A 363 12.16 8.99 -4.51
CA LEU A 363 13.61 9.05 -4.69
C LEU A 363 14.25 7.65 -4.62
N LEU A 364 13.86 6.81 -3.66
CA LEU A 364 14.36 5.44 -3.57
C LEU A 364 13.99 4.63 -4.82
N ARG A 365 12.75 4.73 -5.26
CA ARG A 365 12.30 4.06 -6.50
C ARG A 365 13.13 4.52 -7.71
N ASN A 366 13.34 5.82 -7.85
CA ASN A 366 14.14 6.39 -8.92
C ASN A 366 15.59 5.92 -8.86
N ALA A 367 16.15 5.81 -7.66
CA ALA A 367 17.46 5.27 -7.44
C ALA A 367 17.57 3.79 -7.84
N ILE A 368 16.57 2.96 -7.56
CA ILE A 368 16.54 1.54 -7.94
C ILE A 368 16.42 1.38 -9.46
N VAL A 369 15.45 2.06 -10.09
CA VAL A 369 15.11 1.83 -11.51
C VAL A 369 16.00 2.61 -12.48
N GLY A 370 16.55 3.78 -12.06
CA GLY A 370 17.23 4.74 -12.94
C GLY A 370 16.28 5.82 -13.48
N LYS A 371 16.84 7.01 -13.70
CA LYS A 371 16.06 8.16 -14.21
C LYS A 371 15.59 7.97 -15.65
N ASP A 372 16.31 7.17 -16.43
CA ASP A 372 16.08 7.01 -17.88
C ASP A 372 15.23 5.77 -18.24
N ASP A 373 14.99 4.85 -17.30
CA ASP A 373 14.24 3.61 -17.54
C ASP A 373 12.81 3.62 -16.92
N ARG A 374 12.25 4.82 -16.67
CA ARG A 374 10.92 4.98 -16.08
C ARG A 374 9.83 4.73 -17.11
N THR A 375 9.58 3.48 -17.40
CA THR A 375 8.53 3.04 -18.30
C THR A 375 7.56 2.11 -17.59
N VAL A 376 6.42 1.83 -18.21
CA VAL A 376 5.43 0.89 -17.67
C VAL A 376 5.85 -0.58 -17.76
N ASP A 377 7.01 -0.90 -18.31
CA ASP A 377 7.59 -2.26 -18.28
C ASP A 377 7.73 -2.79 -16.84
N LEU A 378 7.86 -1.88 -15.87
CA LEU A 378 7.84 -2.23 -14.44
C LEU A 378 6.54 -2.89 -14.00
N LEU A 379 5.41 -2.61 -14.66
CA LEU A 379 4.12 -3.20 -14.32
C LEU A 379 4.09 -4.71 -14.55
N ASP A 380 4.79 -5.19 -15.58
CA ASP A 380 4.85 -6.63 -15.88
C ASP A 380 5.64 -7.40 -14.83
N LYS A 381 6.67 -6.79 -14.24
CA LYS A 381 7.61 -7.45 -13.33
C LYS A 381 7.22 -7.27 -11.86
N HIS A 382 6.72 -6.12 -11.47
CA HIS A 382 6.64 -5.71 -10.06
C HIS A 382 5.29 -5.15 -9.63
N TYR A 383 4.48 -4.62 -10.54
CA TYR A 383 3.19 -4.01 -10.24
C TYR A 383 2.05 -4.74 -10.92
N LYS A 384 0.92 -4.84 -10.23
CA LYS A 384 -0.28 -5.45 -10.78
C LYS A 384 -0.99 -4.45 -11.68
N CYS A 385 -0.75 -4.53 -12.99
CA CYS A 385 -1.41 -3.71 -14.00
C CYS A 385 -2.93 -3.94 -13.97
N THR A 386 -3.72 -2.85 -14.07
CA THR A 386 -5.19 -2.90 -14.16
C THR A 386 -5.72 -2.89 -15.59
N GLY A 387 -4.84 -2.86 -16.58
CA GLY A 387 -5.24 -2.82 -17.99
C GLY A 387 -6.08 -1.60 -18.38
N CYS A 388 -5.91 -0.46 -17.68
CA CYS A 388 -6.68 0.77 -17.93
C CYS A 388 -6.30 1.51 -19.21
N LYS A 389 -5.24 1.07 -19.90
CA LYS A 389 -4.74 1.59 -21.18
C LYS A 389 -4.34 3.09 -21.22
N THR A 390 -4.20 3.74 -20.06
CA THR A 390 -3.71 5.13 -20.00
C THR A 390 -2.33 5.29 -20.64
N CYS A 391 -1.43 4.32 -20.41
CA CYS A 391 -0.05 4.35 -20.92
C CYS A 391 0.01 4.25 -22.44
N GLU A 392 -0.86 3.45 -23.06
CA GLU A 392 -1.01 3.31 -24.50
C GLU A 392 -1.47 4.64 -25.12
N GLN A 393 -2.56 5.22 -24.59
CA GLN A 393 -3.19 6.45 -25.11
C GLN A 393 -2.35 7.71 -24.87
N ILE A 394 -1.54 7.78 -23.80
CA ILE A 394 -0.70 8.96 -23.48
C ILE A 394 0.64 8.94 -24.23
N CYS A 395 0.99 7.83 -24.89
CA CYS A 395 2.28 7.68 -25.55
C CYS A 395 2.36 8.52 -26.83
N PRO A 396 3.21 9.56 -26.91
CA PRO A 396 3.22 10.49 -28.05
C PRO A 396 3.71 9.85 -29.35
N VAL A 397 4.45 8.74 -29.25
CA VAL A 397 5.03 8.02 -30.40
C VAL A 397 4.38 6.65 -30.62
N LYS A 398 3.28 6.37 -29.92
CA LYS A 398 2.53 5.09 -30.00
C LYS A 398 3.44 3.86 -29.90
N ALA A 399 4.37 3.90 -28.93
CA ALA A 399 5.34 2.82 -28.70
C ALA A 399 4.85 1.76 -27.70
N ILE A 400 3.58 1.79 -27.32
CA ILE A 400 3.03 0.87 -26.29
C ILE A 400 1.81 0.17 -26.85
N ASP A 401 1.89 -1.15 -26.93
CA ASP A 401 0.80 -2.04 -27.30
C ASP A 401 0.29 -2.78 -26.06
N MET A 402 -1.03 -2.97 -25.97
CA MET A 402 -1.62 -3.77 -24.89
C MET A 402 -1.84 -5.20 -25.37
N MET A 403 -1.03 -6.11 -24.85
CA MET A 403 -1.07 -7.54 -25.18
C MET A 403 -1.79 -8.34 -24.11
N GLU A 404 -2.52 -9.38 -24.50
CA GLU A 404 -3.11 -10.31 -23.55
C GLU A 404 -2.06 -11.26 -22.94
N ASP A 405 -2.12 -11.44 -21.64
CA ASP A 405 -1.38 -12.49 -20.94
C ASP A 405 -2.05 -13.87 -21.13
N GLU A 406 -1.49 -14.92 -20.51
CA GLU A 406 -2.01 -16.28 -20.61
C GLU A 406 -3.46 -16.43 -20.09
N GLU A 407 -3.88 -15.59 -19.16
CA GLU A 407 -5.23 -15.55 -18.61
C GLU A 407 -6.19 -14.66 -19.42
N GLY A 408 -5.67 -13.91 -20.40
CA GLY A 408 -6.42 -12.99 -21.27
C GLY A 408 -6.60 -11.59 -20.68
N PHE A 409 -5.73 -11.17 -19.76
CA PHE A 409 -5.70 -9.79 -19.26
C PHE A 409 -4.69 -8.95 -20.03
N TYR A 410 -5.07 -7.71 -20.34
CA TYR A 410 -4.19 -6.79 -21.05
C TYR A 410 -3.03 -6.30 -20.20
N LYS A 411 -1.81 -6.36 -20.77
CA LYS A 411 -0.56 -5.86 -20.20
C LYS A 411 0.18 -5.01 -21.22
N PRO A 412 0.84 -3.91 -20.81
CA PRO A 412 1.59 -3.07 -21.72
C PRO A 412 2.86 -3.77 -22.21
N ARG A 413 3.12 -3.68 -23.51
CA ARG A 413 4.38 -4.05 -24.15
C ARG A 413 4.96 -2.83 -24.83
N ILE A 414 6.22 -2.50 -24.52
CA ILE A 414 6.89 -1.33 -25.08
C ILE A 414 7.77 -1.76 -26.25
N ASN A 415 7.52 -1.16 -27.41
CA ASN A 415 8.46 -1.22 -28.52
C ASN A 415 9.65 -0.32 -28.21
N LYS A 416 10.80 -0.92 -27.87
CA LYS A 416 12.02 -0.22 -27.45
C LYS A 416 12.64 0.63 -28.56
N GLU A 417 12.44 0.26 -29.82
CA GLU A 417 12.95 1.01 -30.97
C GLU A 417 12.17 2.31 -31.20
N LYS A 418 10.85 2.30 -30.97
CA LYS A 418 9.99 3.49 -31.07
C LYS A 418 10.02 4.35 -29.81
N CYS A 419 10.40 3.79 -28.66
CA CYS A 419 10.31 4.46 -27.37
C CYS A 419 11.36 5.56 -27.22
N ILE A 420 10.92 6.82 -27.12
CA ILE A 420 11.78 7.99 -26.87
C ILE A 420 12.10 8.24 -25.39
N LYS A 421 11.80 7.30 -24.50
CA LYS A 421 12.07 7.34 -23.05
C LYS A 421 11.58 8.61 -22.33
N CYS A 422 10.49 9.23 -22.80
CA CYS A 422 9.96 10.48 -22.22
C CYS A 422 9.31 10.33 -20.83
N GLY A 423 9.10 9.12 -20.34
CA GLY A 423 8.52 8.81 -19.04
C GLY A 423 7.04 9.17 -18.86
N LYS A 424 6.31 9.61 -19.90
CA LYS A 424 4.90 9.98 -19.80
C LYS A 424 4.03 8.81 -19.35
N CYS A 425 4.26 7.61 -19.88
CA CYS A 425 3.55 6.40 -19.49
C CYS A 425 3.71 6.07 -18.00
N TYR A 426 4.91 6.25 -17.46
CA TYR A 426 5.20 6.07 -16.05
C TYR A 426 4.47 7.11 -15.19
N LYS A 427 4.64 8.40 -15.51
CA LYS A 427 4.05 9.52 -14.75
C LYS A 427 2.53 9.46 -14.70
N ASN A 428 1.89 9.02 -15.78
CA ASN A 428 0.44 8.98 -15.87
C ASN A 428 -0.17 7.60 -15.55
N CYS A 429 0.65 6.60 -15.20
CA CYS A 429 0.13 5.31 -14.76
C CYS A 429 -0.55 5.41 -13.39
N PRO A 430 -1.86 5.12 -13.29
CA PRO A 430 -2.57 5.23 -12.01
C PRO A 430 -2.13 4.18 -10.97
N GLN A 431 -1.41 3.14 -11.38
CA GLN A 431 -0.84 2.16 -10.46
C GLN A 431 0.51 2.63 -9.88
N LEU A 432 1.30 3.35 -10.65
CA LEU A 432 2.60 3.88 -10.24
C LEU A 432 2.47 5.24 -9.57
N ASN A 433 1.57 6.10 -10.09
CA ASN A 433 1.38 7.46 -9.60
C ASN A 433 -0.12 7.75 -9.51
N CYS A 434 -0.65 7.80 -8.31
CA CYS A 434 -2.03 8.18 -8.08
C CYS A 434 -2.11 9.68 -7.87
N ILE A 435 -2.81 10.38 -8.74
CA ILE A 435 -3.16 11.79 -8.50
C ILE A 435 -4.36 11.81 -7.54
N GLU A 436 -4.09 11.77 -6.24
CA GLU A 436 -5.12 12.04 -5.22
C GLU A 436 -5.36 13.56 -5.13
N LYS A 437 -5.99 14.13 -6.14
CA LYS A 437 -6.46 15.52 -6.10
C LYS A 437 -7.99 15.55 -6.00
N ASN A 438 -8.54 15.11 -4.89
CA ASN A 438 -9.88 15.54 -4.52
C ASN A 438 -9.73 16.67 -3.49
N LYS A 439 -10.24 17.86 -3.83
CA LYS A 439 -10.49 18.93 -2.86
C LYS A 439 -11.29 18.32 -1.71
N GLU A 440 -10.90 18.60 -0.48
CA GLU A 440 -11.50 18.07 0.74
C GLU A 440 -13.01 18.28 0.73
N PHE A 441 -13.75 17.20 0.53
CA PHE A 441 -15.16 17.16 0.88
C PHE A 441 -15.21 16.54 2.29
N ASN A 442 -15.35 17.37 3.29
CA ASN A 442 -15.21 16.98 4.71
C ASN A 442 -16.36 16.12 5.23
N GLN A 443 -17.36 15.79 4.41
CA GLN A 443 -18.51 15.04 4.86
C GLN A 443 -18.90 13.97 3.85
N LEU A 444 -18.71 12.70 4.22
CA LEU A 444 -19.15 11.57 3.40
C LEU A 444 -20.68 11.46 3.49
N ASN A 445 -21.38 11.84 2.43
CA ASN A 445 -22.83 11.70 2.34
C ASN A 445 -23.18 10.37 1.66
N VAL A 446 -23.91 9.53 2.36
CA VAL A 446 -24.29 8.19 1.92
C VAL A 446 -25.80 8.07 1.82
N TYR A 447 -26.27 7.62 0.67
CA TYR A 447 -27.70 7.56 0.38
C TYR A 447 -28.15 6.19 -0.12
N ALA A 448 -29.37 5.81 0.25
CA ALA A 448 -30.17 4.78 -0.40
C ALA A 448 -31.04 5.47 -1.45
N ILE A 449 -30.86 5.12 -2.72
CA ILE A 449 -31.57 5.76 -3.83
C ILE A 449 -32.24 4.74 -4.73
N LYS A 450 -33.48 5.06 -5.14
CA LYS A 450 -34.21 4.32 -6.17
C LYS A 450 -34.96 5.25 -7.12
N ASN A 451 -35.03 4.88 -8.38
CA ASN A 451 -35.75 5.60 -9.42
C ASN A 451 -37.26 5.48 -9.18
N LYS A 452 -38.01 6.58 -9.32
CA LYS A 452 -39.48 6.61 -9.22
C LYS A 452 -40.13 5.90 -10.42
N ASN A 453 -39.49 5.95 -11.60
CA ASN A 453 -39.92 5.23 -12.76
C ASN A 453 -39.63 3.73 -12.57
N LYS A 454 -40.68 2.93 -12.40
CA LYS A 454 -40.57 1.49 -12.12
C LYS A 454 -40.01 0.68 -13.29
N THR A 455 -40.21 1.12 -14.53
CA THR A 455 -39.64 0.50 -15.72
C THR A 455 -38.15 0.69 -15.75
N GLU A 456 -37.66 1.92 -15.47
CA GLU A 456 -36.25 2.23 -15.37
C GLU A 456 -35.58 1.44 -14.23
N GLN A 457 -36.20 1.36 -13.06
CA GLN A 457 -35.72 0.59 -11.93
C GLN A 457 -35.62 -0.89 -12.26
N LYS A 458 -36.66 -1.48 -12.92
CA LYS A 458 -36.72 -2.91 -13.27
C LYS A 458 -35.66 -3.30 -14.29
N THR A 459 -35.40 -2.45 -15.29
CA THR A 459 -34.37 -2.67 -16.33
C THR A 459 -32.96 -2.33 -15.92
N SER A 460 -32.75 -1.73 -14.74
CA SER A 460 -31.44 -1.43 -14.16
C SER A 460 -30.94 -2.56 -13.27
N SER A 461 -29.62 -2.65 -13.06
CA SER A 461 -29.04 -3.67 -12.17
C SER A 461 -29.42 -3.48 -10.70
N SER A 462 -29.63 -2.24 -10.26
CA SER A 462 -29.98 -1.87 -8.89
C SER A 462 -31.13 -0.85 -8.87
N GLY A 463 -31.04 0.23 -8.12
CA GLY A 463 -32.08 1.25 -7.97
C GLY A 463 -32.27 2.20 -9.15
N GLY A 464 -31.44 2.14 -10.22
CA GLY A 464 -31.61 2.94 -11.44
C GLY A 464 -31.00 4.34 -11.44
N VAL A 465 -30.01 4.59 -10.58
CA VAL A 465 -29.30 5.90 -10.48
C VAL A 465 -28.51 6.22 -11.75
N PHE A 466 -27.78 5.24 -12.30
CA PHE A 466 -27.07 5.44 -13.57
C PHE A 466 -28.00 5.92 -14.68
N SER A 467 -29.16 5.27 -14.81
CA SER A 467 -30.16 5.63 -15.83
C SER A 467 -30.64 7.08 -15.65
N ALA A 468 -30.90 7.51 -14.42
CA ALA A 468 -31.34 8.87 -14.14
C ALA A 468 -30.28 9.92 -14.48
N LEU A 469 -29.01 9.67 -14.11
CA LEU A 469 -27.87 10.54 -14.46
C LEU A 469 -27.65 10.61 -15.97
N ALA A 470 -27.73 9.46 -16.67
CA ALA A 470 -27.57 9.40 -18.11
C ALA A 470 -28.70 10.14 -18.86
N HIS A 471 -29.94 9.98 -18.41
CA HIS A 471 -31.08 10.74 -18.95
C HIS A 471 -30.86 12.25 -18.80
N TYR A 472 -30.44 12.71 -17.61
CA TYR A 472 -30.16 14.12 -17.37
C TYR A 472 -29.10 14.67 -18.33
N VAL A 473 -27.96 13.96 -18.47
CA VAL A 473 -26.87 14.40 -19.34
C VAL A 473 -27.28 14.42 -20.81
N LEU A 474 -27.92 13.36 -21.31
CA LEU A 474 -28.35 13.24 -22.71
C LEU A 474 -29.47 14.24 -23.05
N SER A 475 -30.39 14.54 -22.10
CA SER A 475 -31.44 15.55 -22.30
C SER A 475 -30.89 16.99 -22.32
N ASN A 476 -29.63 17.20 -21.88
CA ASN A 476 -28.92 18.48 -21.97
C ASN A 476 -27.82 18.48 -23.06
N ASP A 477 -28.04 17.77 -24.18
CA ASP A 477 -27.13 17.65 -25.30
C ASP A 477 -25.70 17.18 -24.91
N GLY A 478 -25.61 16.49 -23.79
CA GLY A 478 -24.36 15.93 -23.27
C GLY A 478 -24.04 14.55 -23.84
N ILE A 479 -22.93 14.03 -23.37
CA ILE A 479 -22.35 12.77 -23.83
C ILE A 479 -22.24 11.80 -22.65
N VAL A 480 -22.58 10.54 -22.87
CA VAL A 480 -22.43 9.48 -21.86
C VAL A 480 -21.47 8.41 -22.33
N TYR A 481 -20.49 8.08 -21.47
CA TYR A 481 -19.56 6.99 -21.65
C TYR A 481 -19.84 5.88 -20.63
N GLY A 482 -19.98 4.64 -21.11
CA GLY A 482 -20.22 3.47 -20.28
C GLY A 482 -19.90 2.17 -21.00
N ALA A 483 -19.87 1.06 -20.25
CA ALA A 483 -19.54 -0.25 -20.81
C ALA A 483 -20.69 -0.83 -21.63
N SER A 484 -20.42 -1.24 -22.89
CA SER A 484 -21.35 -1.87 -23.81
C SER A 484 -20.74 -3.09 -24.48
N PHE A 485 -21.55 -4.12 -24.74
CA PHE A 485 -21.17 -5.19 -25.64
C PHE A 485 -21.21 -4.72 -27.10
N CYS A 486 -20.13 -4.98 -27.80
CA CYS A 486 -20.00 -4.87 -29.25
C CYS A 486 -20.07 -6.26 -29.88
N GLU A 487 -19.76 -6.37 -31.16
CA GLU A 487 -19.72 -7.63 -31.90
C GLU A 487 -18.92 -8.71 -31.15
N ASN A 488 -19.38 -9.96 -31.22
CA ASN A 488 -18.75 -11.13 -30.58
C ASN A 488 -18.61 -11.00 -29.05
N PHE A 489 -19.53 -10.30 -28.41
CA PHE A 489 -19.50 -10.04 -26.95
C PHE A 489 -18.23 -9.36 -26.44
N LYS A 490 -17.53 -8.60 -27.30
CA LYS A 490 -16.42 -7.77 -26.86
C LYS A 490 -16.94 -6.60 -26.03
N LEU A 491 -16.52 -6.51 -24.77
CA LEU A 491 -16.93 -5.43 -23.88
C LEU A 491 -16.02 -4.22 -24.05
N LYS A 492 -16.58 -3.07 -24.43
CA LYS A 492 -15.85 -1.81 -24.60
C LYS A 492 -16.53 -0.67 -23.83
N GLN A 493 -15.75 0.32 -23.45
CA GLN A 493 -16.30 1.64 -23.12
C GLN A 493 -16.82 2.26 -24.43
N THR A 494 -18.04 2.75 -24.39
CA THR A 494 -18.77 3.22 -25.61
C THR A 494 -19.31 4.62 -25.34
N ARG A 495 -19.18 5.51 -26.30
CA ARG A 495 -19.77 6.84 -26.36
C ARG A 495 -21.19 6.75 -26.91
N ILE A 496 -22.14 7.42 -26.26
CA ILE A 496 -23.48 7.67 -26.79
C ILE A 496 -23.84 9.15 -26.61
N ASP A 497 -24.61 9.71 -27.51
CA ASP A 497 -25.13 11.08 -27.48
C ASP A 497 -26.66 11.16 -27.68
N LYS A 498 -27.35 10.01 -27.76
CA LYS A 498 -28.79 9.90 -27.92
C LYS A 498 -29.43 9.02 -26.87
N LEU A 499 -30.64 9.38 -26.44
CA LEU A 499 -31.40 8.65 -25.43
C LEU A 499 -31.78 7.23 -25.87
N ASP A 500 -32.09 7.03 -27.16
CA ASP A 500 -32.45 5.72 -27.71
C ASP A 500 -31.32 4.70 -27.67
N GLU A 501 -30.06 5.15 -27.54
CA GLU A 501 -28.90 4.28 -27.38
C GLU A 501 -28.62 3.88 -25.92
N LEU A 502 -29.28 4.51 -24.93
CA LEU A 502 -28.98 4.31 -23.51
C LEU A 502 -29.11 2.83 -23.09
N TYR A 503 -30.01 2.06 -23.71
CA TYR A 503 -30.18 0.63 -23.41
C TYR A 503 -28.88 -0.16 -23.54
N ARG A 504 -27.95 0.24 -24.42
CA ARG A 504 -26.66 -0.42 -24.66
C ARG A 504 -25.76 -0.36 -23.40
N LEU A 505 -25.82 0.72 -22.65
CA LEU A 505 -24.99 0.97 -21.47
C LEU A 505 -25.62 0.40 -20.18
N LYS A 506 -26.94 0.16 -20.17
CA LYS A 506 -27.68 -0.35 -19.00
C LYS A 506 -27.26 -1.78 -18.66
N GLY A 507 -27.39 -2.13 -17.39
CA GLY A 507 -27.07 -3.47 -16.87
C GLY A 507 -25.58 -3.68 -16.57
N SER A 508 -25.28 -4.35 -15.46
CA SER A 508 -23.92 -4.71 -15.07
C SER A 508 -23.31 -5.74 -16.02
N LYS A 509 -22.04 -5.59 -16.35
CA LYS A 509 -21.26 -6.53 -17.15
C LYS A 509 -20.03 -6.93 -16.31
N TYR A 510 -19.95 -8.19 -15.92
CA TYR A 510 -18.93 -8.68 -14.98
C TYR A 510 -17.71 -9.23 -15.71
N LEU A 511 -17.03 -8.36 -16.44
CA LEU A 511 -15.72 -8.60 -17.06
C LEU A 511 -15.02 -7.28 -17.35
N GLN A 512 -13.74 -7.33 -17.73
CA GLN A 512 -12.95 -6.13 -18.05
C GLN A 512 -13.43 -5.50 -19.34
N SER A 513 -13.83 -4.21 -19.32
CA SER A 513 -14.11 -3.43 -20.52
C SER A 513 -12.84 -2.79 -21.11
N ASP A 514 -12.75 -2.78 -22.42
CA ASP A 514 -11.70 -2.14 -23.19
C ASP A 514 -11.92 -0.62 -23.22
N THR A 515 -10.87 0.15 -22.92
CA THR A 515 -10.87 1.63 -22.90
C THR A 515 -10.04 2.24 -24.04
N SER A 516 -9.64 1.45 -25.05
CA SER A 516 -8.85 1.94 -26.17
C SER A 516 -9.52 3.16 -26.83
N GLU A 517 -8.74 4.23 -27.08
CA GLU A 517 -9.15 5.47 -27.74
C GLU A 517 -10.17 6.33 -26.98
N ILE A 518 -10.78 5.79 -25.94
CA ILE A 518 -11.89 6.46 -25.22
C ILE A 518 -11.46 7.72 -24.46
N PHE A 519 -10.26 7.73 -23.90
CA PHE A 519 -9.81 8.89 -23.12
C PHE A 519 -9.52 10.11 -23.99
N GLU A 520 -9.11 9.87 -25.24
CA GLU A 520 -8.93 10.91 -26.25
C GLU A 520 -10.28 11.52 -26.64
N LEU A 521 -11.28 10.67 -26.96
CA LEU A 521 -12.65 11.12 -27.26
C LEU A 521 -13.29 11.91 -26.11
N VAL A 522 -13.14 11.43 -24.86
CA VAL A 522 -13.61 12.16 -23.67
C VAL A 522 -12.97 13.54 -23.61
N LYS A 523 -11.66 13.64 -23.86
CA LYS A 523 -10.95 14.92 -23.83
C LYS A 523 -11.43 15.86 -24.93
N GLU A 524 -11.69 15.36 -26.14
CA GLU A 524 -12.25 16.12 -27.25
C GLU A 524 -13.64 16.66 -26.93
N ASP A 525 -14.56 15.81 -26.43
CA ASP A 525 -15.90 16.25 -26.03
C ASP A 525 -15.85 17.33 -24.93
N LEU A 526 -14.94 17.19 -23.96
CA LEU A 526 -14.75 18.19 -22.89
C LEU A 526 -14.23 19.54 -23.41
N ILE A 527 -13.28 19.51 -24.38
CA ILE A 527 -12.74 20.72 -25.01
C ILE A 527 -13.83 21.42 -25.84
N ASN A 528 -14.72 20.64 -26.45
CA ASN A 528 -15.90 21.15 -27.21
C ASN A 528 -17.06 21.57 -26.28
N ASN A 529 -16.79 21.77 -24.97
CA ASN A 529 -17.75 22.21 -23.95
C ASN A 529 -18.99 21.31 -23.82
N LYS A 530 -18.92 20.04 -24.20
CA LYS A 530 -20.01 19.07 -23.95
C LYS A 530 -20.03 18.69 -22.47
N LEU A 531 -21.24 18.55 -21.90
CA LEU A 531 -21.42 17.92 -20.59
C LEU A 531 -21.15 16.42 -20.74
N VAL A 532 -20.16 15.89 -20.04
CA VAL A 532 -19.73 14.50 -20.15
C VAL A 532 -19.99 13.73 -18.88
N LEU A 533 -20.73 12.64 -18.96
CA LEU A 533 -20.83 11.61 -17.91
C LEU A 533 -19.93 10.42 -18.27
N TYR A 534 -18.92 10.13 -17.47
CA TYR A 534 -18.10 8.93 -17.62
C TYR A 534 -18.34 7.95 -16.48
N VAL A 535 -18.79 6.73 -16.81
CA VAL A 535 -19.08 5.68 -15.83
C VAL A 535 -18.16 4.48 -16.05
N GLY A 536 -17.37 4.12 -15.03
CA GLY A 536 -16.39 3.03 -15.13
C GLY A 536 -16.00 2.42 -13.80
N THR A 537 -15.10 1.44 -13.85
CA THR A 537 -14.48 0.92 -12.63
C THR A 537 -13.53 1.97 -12.05
N PRO A 538 -13.26 1.95 -10.71
CA PRO A 538 -12.39 2.96 -10.10
C PRO A 538 -11.00 3.07 -10.73
N CYS A 539 -10.44 1.96 -11.20
CA CYS A 539 -9.13 1.98 -11.88
C CYS A 539 -9.18 2.63 -13.27
N GLN A 540 -10.31 2.54 -13.99
CA GLN A 540 -10.55 3.26 -15.25
C GLN A 540 -10.74 4.76 -15.01
N ILE A 541 -11.50 5.13 -13.97
CA ILE A 541 -11.61 6.54 -13.53
C ILE A 541 -10.22 7.11 -13.20
N GLY A 542 -9.40 6.37 -12.44
CA GLY A 542 -8.02 6.78 -12.13
C GLY A 542 -7.16 6.95 -13.39
N GLY A 543 -7.34 6.06 -14.37
CA GLY A 543 -6.67 6.15 -15.67
C GLY A 543 -7.07 7.39 -16.45
N LEU A 544 -8.37 7.67 -16.53
CA LEU A 544 -8.90 8.85 -17.22
C LEU A 544 -8.43 10.15 -16.55
N LYS A 545 -8.51 10.26 -15.22
CA LYS A 545 -8.03 11.46 -14.49
C LYS A 545 -6.55 11.72 -14.74
N ASN A 546 -5.72 10.67 -14.72
CA ASN A 546 -4.30 10.81 -15.02
C ASN A 546 -4.03 11.18 -16.48
N TYR A 547 -4.84 10.67 -17.42
CA TYR A 547 -4.76 11.04 -18.84
C TYR A 547 -5.11 12.51 -19.07
N LEU A 548 -6.18 13.00 -18.46
CA LEU A 548 -6.64 14.39 -18.57
C LEU A 548 -5.68 15.38 -17.91
N GLY A 549 -5.06 15.00 -16.78
CA GLY A 549 -4.05 15.78 -16.06
C GLY A 549 -4.56 17.05 -15.37
N LYS A 550 -5.84 17.41 -15.53
CA LYS A 550 -6.54 18.54 -14.88
C LYS A 550 -8.01 18.20 -14.66
N ASP A 551 -8.65 18.96 -13.80
CA ASP A 551 -10.10 18.87 -13.56
C ASP A 551 -10.87 19.68 -14.65
N TYR A 552 -12.09 19.22 -14.95
CA TYR A 552 -13.01 19.84 -15.90
C TYR A 552 -14.38 20.01 -15.23
N ASN A 553 -14.96 21.20 -15.29
CA ASN A 553 -16.26 21.49 -14.67
C ASN A 553 -17.43 20.80 -15.40
N ASN A 554 -17.26 20.49 -16.67
CA ASN A 554 -18.23 19.80 -17.52
C ASN A 554 -18.04 18.28 -17.56
N LEU A 555 -17.28 17.72 -16.60
CA LEU A 555 -17.07 16.26 -16.46
C LEU A 555 -17.66 15.77 -15.15
N LEU A 556 -18.60 14.82 -15.24
CA LEU A 556 -19.13 14.07 -14.12
C LEU A 556 -18.57 12.64 -14.13
N LEU A 557 -17.80 12.28 -13.11
CA LEU A 557 -17.19 10.97 -12.94
C LEU A 557 -18.00 10.11 -11.99
N VAL A 558 -18.42 8.93 -12.46
CA VAL A 558 -19.14 7.96 -11.63
C VAL A 558 -18.38 6.64 -11.59
N ASP A 559 -17.97 6.22 -10.40
CA ASP A 559 -17.36 4.92 -10.23
C ASP A 559 -18.32 3.88 -9.59
N LEU A 560 -17.96 2.62 -9.79
CA LEU A 560 -18.73 1.49 -9.29
C LEU A 560 -18.11 0.93 -8.01
N LEU A 561 -18.93 0.38 -7.12
CA LEU A 561 -18.46 -0.54 -6.08
C LEU A 561 -18.04 -1.86 -6.75
N CYS A 562 -16.75 -1.95 -7.06
CA CYS A 562 -16.19 -2.99 -7.89
C CYS A 562 -15.67 -4.17 -7.06
N HIS A 563 -16.15 -5.38 -7.34
CA HIS A 563 -15.68 -6.63 -6.75
C HIS A 563 -14.35 -7.11 -7.39
N GLY A 564 -14.08 -6.69 -8.63
CA GLY A 564 -13.01 -7.13 -9.51
C GLY A 564 -13.55 -7.55 -10.87
N VAL A 565 -12.66 -7.85 -11.82
CA VAL A 565 -13.05 -8.19 -13.20
C VAL A 565 -12.36 -9.46 -13.70
N PRO A 566 -13.09 -10.40 -14.32
CA PRO A 566 -12.56 -11.48 -15.16
C PRO A 566 -12.04 -10.94 -16.51
N SER A 567 -11.30 -11.77 -17.25
CA SER A 567 -10.82 -11.43 -18.58
C SER A 567 -11.85 -11.64 -19.68
N GLN A 568 -11.71 -10.87 -20.77
CA GLN A 568 -12.51 -11.02 -21.97
C GLN A 568 -12.37 -12.42 -22.60
N ARG A 569 -11.14 -12.96 -22.62
CA ARG A 569 -10.86 -14.32 -23.14
C ARG A 569 -11.66 -15.38 -22.41
N LEU A 570 -11.67 -15.33 -21.07
CA LEU A 570 -12.44 -16.29 -20.28
C LEU A 570 -13.94 -16.22 -20.61
N PHE A 571 -14.49 -15.02 -20.77
CA PHE A 571 -15.89 -14.84 -21.12
C PHE A 571 -16.20 -15.37 -22.52
N ASN A 572 -15.37 -15.11 -23.50
CA ASN A 572 -15.55 -15.62 -24.87
C ASN A 572 -15.51 -17.15 -24.90
N GLU A 573 -14.60 -17.79 -24.16
CA GLU A 573 -14.57 -19.25 -24.09
C GLU A 573 -15.80 -19.82 -23.38
N TYR A 574 -16.34 -19.09 -22.40
CA TYR A 574 -17.59 -19.47 -21.75
C TYR A 574 -18.80 -19.34 -22.68
N ILE A 575 -18.91 -18.27 -23.48
CA ILE A 575 -19.94 -18.11 -24.52
C ILE A 575 -19.84 -19.23 -25.55
N ASN A 576 -18.63 -19.50 -26.08
CA ASN A 576 -18.40 -20.59 -27.05
C ASN A 576 -18.82 -21.96 -26.48
N TRP A 577 -18.55 -22.20 -25.19
CA TRP A 577 -18.99 -23.43 -24.51
C TRP A 577 -20.50 -23.52 -24.39
N LEU A 578 -21.20 -22.41 -24.05
CA LEU A 578 -22.67 -22.34 -24.02
C LEU A 578 -23.27 -22.63 -25.40
N GLU A 579 -22.76 -22.01 -26.45
CA GLU A 579 -23.23 -22.21 -27.82
C GLU A 579 -23.11 -23.67 -28.29
N LYS A 580 -21.96 -24.29 -28.01
CA LYS A 580 -21.75 -25.72 -28.31
C LYS A 580 -22.76 -26.61 -27.57
N ARG A 581 -22.97 -26.32 -26.31
CA ARG A 581 -23.87 -27.09 -25.45
C ARG A 581 -25.34 -26.95 -25.86
N GLU A 582 -25.77 -25.73 -26.16
CA GLU A 582 -27.14 -25.42 -26.52
C GLU A 582 -27.44 -25.58 -28.04
N LYS A 583 -26.39 -25.87 -28.83
CA LYS A 583 -26.44 -26.03 -30.29
C LYS A 583 -27.07 -24.82 -31.00
N SER A 584 -26.82 -23.62 -30.50
CA SER A 584 -27.30 -22.34 -31.03
C SER A 584 -26.41 -21.20 -30.61
N LYS A 585 -26.25 -20.20 -31.46
CA LYS A 585 -25.52 -18.98 -31.16
C LYS A 585 -26.20 -18.17 -30.06
N VAL A 586 -25.42 -17.54 -29.20
CA VAL A 586 -25.91 -16.59 -28.20
C VAL A 586 -26.18 -15.26 -28.89
N LYS A 587 -27.43 -14.79 -28.82
CA LYS A 587 -27.89 -13.51 -29.33
C LYS A 587 -27.68 -12.38 -28.30
N MET A 588 -27.99 -12.65 -27.02
CA MET A 588 -27.95 -11.69 -25.93
C MET A 588 -27.53 -12.36 -24.61
N TYR A 589 -26.75 -11.67 -23.80
CA TYR A 589 -26.35 -12.10 -22.47
C TYR A 589 -26.58 -10.97 -21.46
N GLU A 590 -27.50 -11.15 -20.53
CA GLU A 590 -27.77 -10.22 -19.43
C GLU A 590 -27.27 -10.82 -18.13
N PHE A 591 -26.30 -10.22 -17.47
CA PHE A 591 -25.73 -10.74 -16.22
C PHE A 591 -26.69 -10.69 -15.04
N ARG A 592 -27.65 -9.78 -15.06
CA ARG A 592 -28.63 -9.56 -13.98
C ARG A 592 -30.01 -9.32 -14.56
N ASN A 593 -30.77 -10.38 -14.66
CA ASN A 593 -32.17 -10.33 -15.09
C ASN A 593 -33.10 -10.48 -13.89
N LYS A 594 -34.15 -9.65 -13.82
CA LYS A 594 -35.13 -9.62 -12.73
C LYS A 594 -36.47 -10.28 -13.07
N GLU A 595 -36.61 -10.88 -14.24
CA GLU A 595 -37.87 -11.53 -14.66
C GLU A 595 -38.20 -12.75 -13.82
N LYS A 596 -37.19 -13.55 -13.44
CA LYS A 596 -37.35 -14.81 -12.68
C LYS A 596 -36.92 -14.72 -11.24
N SER A 597 -36.52 -13.54 -10.76
CA SER A 597 -36.00 -13.34 -9.40
C SER A 597 -36.21 -11.92 -8.92
N ILE A 598 -36.20 -11.75 -7.60
CA ILE A 598 -36.03 -10.40 -6.99
C ILE A 598 -34.58 -10.05 -6.91
N TRP A 599 -34.28 -8.75 -6.88
CA TRP A 599 -32.95 -8.20 -6.84
C TRP A 599 -32.05 -8.80 -5.73
N GLU A 600 -32.55 -9.00 -4.50
CA GLU A 600 -31.80 -9.47 -3.35
C GLU A 600 -31.35 -10.94 -3.44
N LEU A 601 -32.02 -11.76 -4.22
CA LEU A 601 -31.66 -13.18 -4.39
C LEU A 601 -30.51 -13.40 -5.39
N GLY A 602 -29.98 -12.33 -5.95
CA GLY A 602 -28.67 -12.33 -6.59
C GLY A 602 -28.67 -12.42 -8.11
N TYR A 603 -27.63 -12.99 -8.59
CA TYR A 603 -27.24 -12.98 -10.00
C TYR A 603 -27.91 -14.08 -10.76
N ILE A 604 -28.91 -13.74 -11.58
CA ILE A 604 -29.53 -14.66 -12.54
C ILE A 604 -29.30 -14.12 -13.95
N PRO A 605 -28.25 -14.61 -14.65
CA PRO A 605 -28.08 -14.28 -16.05
C PRO A 605 -29.21 -14.85 -16.89
N LYS A 606 -29.66 -14.05 -17.86
CA LYS A 606 -30.55 -14.49 -18.96
C LYS A 606 -29.71 -14.55 -20.23
N VAL A 607 -29.79 -15.68 -20.91
CA VAL A 607 -29.14 -15.91 -22.20
C VAL A 607 -30.21 -16.16 -23.24
N SER A 608 -30.29 -15.31 -24.25
CA SER A 608 -31.19 -15.49 -25.40
C SER A 608 -30.38 -16.04 -26.58
N PHE A 609 -30.89 -17.08 -27.21
CA PHE A 609 -30.24 -17.75 -28.33
C PHE A 609 -30.95 -17.39 -29.65
N GLU A 610 -30.21 -17.51 -30.78
CA GLU A 610 -30.76 -17.25 -32.11
C GLU A 610 -31.95 -18.14 -32.51
N ASN A 611 -32.04 -19.35 -31.93
CA ASN A 611 -33.16 -20.23 -32.12
C ASN A 611 -34.43 -19.85 -31.33
N GLY A 612 -34.45 -18.64 -30.73
CA GLY A 612 -35.57 -18.07 -30.00
C GLY A 612 -35.73 -18.58 -28.56
N ARG A 613 -34.86 -19.47 -28.08
CA ARG A 613 -34.94 -19.96 -26.70
C ARG A 613 -34.23 -19.01 -25.72
N ASP A 614 -34.85 -18.80 -24.57
CA ASP A 614 -34.25 -18.13 -23.43
C ASP A 614 -33.85 -19.13 -22.35
N LYS A 615 -32.67 -18.90 -21.72
CA LYS A 615 -32.19 -19.72 -20.61
C LYS A 615 -31.80 -18.84 -19.45
N TYR A 616 -32.25 -19.21 -18.24
CA TYR A 616 -31.89 -18.54 -16.99
C TYR A 616 -30.82 -19.35 -16.26
N LEU A 617 -29.70 -18.73 -15.93
CA LEU A 617 -28.55 -19.38 -15.32
C LEU A 617 -28.45 -18.94 -13.85
N TYR A 618 -28.52 -19.88 -12.94
CA TYR A 618 -28.49 -19.57 -11.51
C TYR A 618 -27.05 -19.46 -11.02
N GLY A 619 -26.74 -18.39 -10.31
CA GLY A 619 -25.36 -18.03 -9.92
C GLY A 619 -24.61 -19.11 -9.15
N ASP A 620 -25.28 -19.95 -8.38
CA ASP A 620 -24.66 -21.07 -7.64
C ASP A 620 -24.30 -22.27 -8.53
N THR A 621 -24.96 -22.42 -9.69
CA THR A 621 -24.76 -23.54 -10.63
C THR A 621 -24.00 -23.12 -11.89
N ASP A 622 -24.02 -21.84 -12.24
CA ASP A 622 -23.30 -21.33 -13.38
C ASP A 622 -21.80 -21.19 -13.08
N ILE A 623 -20.96 -21.81 -13.89
CA ILE A 623 -19.52 -21.88 -13.65
C ILE A 623 -18.84 -20.51 -13.74
N TYR A 624 -19.30 -19.62 -14.64
CA TYR A 624 -18.73 -18.30 -14.81
C TYR A 624 -19.06 -17.40 -13.62
N ILE A 625 -20.36 -17.27 -13.30
CA ILE A 625 -20.83 -16.42 -12.19
C ILE A 625 -20.31 -16.93 -10.84
N LYS A 626 -20.36 -18.25 -10.62
CA LYS A 626 -19.84 -18.88 -9.40
C LYS A 626 -18.35 -18.58 -9.19
N SER A 627 -17.56 -18.72 -10.25
CA SER A 627 -16.11 -18.46 -10.17
C SER A 627 -15.80 -16.97 -9.96
N PHE A 628 -16.60 -16.08 -10.59
CA PHE A 628 -16.53 -14.64 -10.37
C PHE A 628 -16.86 -14.28 -8.91
N LEU A 629 -17.98 -14.73 -8.37
CA LEU A 629 -18.41 -14.42 -7.00
C LEU A 629 -17.44 -14.95 -5.93
N ARG A 630 -16.80 -16.09 -6.19
CA ARG A 630 -15.76 -16.65 -5.32
C ARG A 630 -14.41 -15.94 -5.43
N GLY A 631 -14.28 -15.02 -6.36
CA GLY A 631 -13.03 -14.31 -6.63
C GLY A 631 -11.95 -15.14 -7.34
N ASN A 632 -12.29 -16.32 -7.91
CA ASN A 632 -11.29 -17.20 -8.56
C ASN A 632 -10.82 -16.72 -9.94
N THR A 633 -11.57 -15.80 -10.57
CA THR A 633 -11.31 -15.38 -11.97
C THR A 633 -10.93 -13.91 -12.11
N LEU A 634 -10.74 -13.21 -11.00
CA LEU A 634 -10.44 -11.79 -11.03
C LEU A 634 -8.99 -11.53 -11.48
N MET A 635 -8.78 -10.37 -12.08
CA MET A 635 -7.44 -9.86 -12.39
C MET A 635 -6.59 -9.79 -11.13
N GLU A 636 -5.30 -10.12 -11.22
CA GLU A 636 -4.40 -10.15 -10.07
C GLU A 636 -4.34 -8.82 -9.30
N ALA A 637 -4.44 -7.69 -10.03
CA ALA A 637 -4.49 -6.36 -9.43
C ALA A 637 -5.73 -6.11 -8.53
N CYS A 638 -6.82 -6.85 -8.74
CA CYS A 638 -8.06 -6.68 -7.97
C CYS A 638 -7.91 -7.13 -6.52
N TYR A 639 -7.03 -8.12 -6.23
CA TYR A 639 -6.80 -8.61 -4.88
C TYR A 639 -5.96 -7.68 -3.99
N SER A 640 -5.33 -6.68 -4.58
CA SER A 640 -4.60 -5.61 -3.89
C SER A 640 -5.04 -4.22 -4.36
N CYS A 641 -6.33 -4.09 -4.69
CA CYS A 641 -6.89 -2.88 -5.27
C CYS A 641 -6.77 -1.69 -4.32
N LYS A 642 -6.09 -0.64 -4.74
CA LYS A 642 -5.88 0.57 -3.94
C LYS A 642 -7.10 1.50 -3.87
N TYR A 643 -8.12 1.23 -4.70
CA TYR A 643 -9.34 2.02 -4.77
C TYR A 643 -10.46 1.51 -3.85
N THR A 644 -10.26 0.38 -3.17
CA THR A 644 -11.22 -0.14 -2.17
C THR A 644 -11.03 0.58 -0.83
N LYS A 645 -11.36 1.86 -0.83
CA LYS A 645 -11.25 2.79 0.30
C LYS A 645 -12.53 3.63 0.39
N MET A 646 -12.82 4.16 1.58
CA MET A 646 -13.93 5.10 1.79
C MET A 646 -13.73 6.41 1.00
N LYS A 647 -12.50 6.92 0.93
CA LYS A 647 -12.14 8.07 0.09
C LYS A 647 -12.09 7.62 -1.37
N ARG A 648 -13.04 8.11 -2.16
CA ARG A 648 -13.19 7.76 -3.58
C ARG A 648 -12.56 8.83 -4.47
N ILE A 649 -12.30 8.47 -5.73
CA ILE A 649 -11.66 9.35 -6.72
C ILE A 649 -12.61 9.95 -7.75
N SER A 650 -13.87 9.50 -7.76
CA SER A 650 -14.97 9.96 -8.62
C SER A 650 -15.82 11.02 -7.91
N ASP A 651 -16.76 11.64 -8.62
CA ASP A 651 -17.73 12.56 -8.06
C ASP A 651 -18.85 11.82 -7.32
N ILE A 652 -19.28 10.70 -7.88
CA ILE A 652 -20.30 9.82 -7.32
C ILE A 652 -19.81 8.37 -7.38
N THR A 653 -20.05 7.60 -6.31
CA THR A 653 -19.88 6.15 -6.32
C THR A 653 -21.24 5.49 -6.25
N ILE A 654 -21.51 4.54 -7.13
CA ILE A 654 -22.76 3.78 -7.15
C ILE A 654 -22.53 2.28 -6.99
N GLY A 655 -23.46 1.62 -6.33
CA GLY A 655 -23.46 0.17 -6.14
C GLY A 655 -24.78 -0.38 -5.65
N ASP A 656 -24.82 -1.67 -5.37
CA ASP A 656 -25.96 -2.30 -4.73
C ASP A 656 -25.94 -2.03 -3.22
N LEU A 657 -27.10 -1.68 -2.64
CA LEU A 657 -27.25 -1.55 -1.20
C LEU A 657 -27.59 -2.92 -0.58
N TRP A 658 -26.62 -3.83 -0.60
CA TRP A 658 -26.78 -5.13 0.04
C TRP A 658 -27.11 -5.01 1.52
N GLY A 659 -27.99 -5.89 2.02
CA GLY A 659 -28.41 -5.87 3.42
C GLY A 659 -29.41 -4.78 3.79
N VAL A 660 -29.95 -4.01 2.82
CA VAL A 660 -30.95 -2.97 3.06
C VAL A 660 -32.19 -3.52 3.78
N GLY A 661 -32.65 -4.72 3.43
CA GLY A 661 -33.78 -5.37 4.09
C GLY A 661 -33.56 -5.66 5.59
N LYS A 662 -32.30 -5.78 6.03
CA LYS A 662 -31.91 -5.96 7.44
C LYS A 662 -31.66 -4.63 8.16
N ALA A 663 -30.93 -3.72 7.52
CA ALA A 663 -30.54 -2.44 8.12
C ALA A 663 -31.67 -1.38 8.05
N TYR A 664 -32.37 -1.34 6.91
CA TYR A 664 -33.43 -0.37 6.62
C TYR A 664 -34.63 -1.01 5.96
N PRO A 665 -35.44 -1.85 6.67
CA PRO A 665 -36.55 -2.64 6.06
C PRO A 665 -37.56 -1.79 5.26
N LYS A 666 -37.80 -0.55 5.71
CA LYS A 666 -38.75 0.36 5.02
C LYS A 666 -38.23 0.89 3.67
N LEU A 667 -36.92 0.81 3.41
CA LEU A 667 -36.31 1.23 2.15
C LEU A 667 -36.18 0.08 1.13
N TYR A 668 -36.45 -1.14 1.57
CA TYR A 668 -36.37 -2.32 0.71
C TYR A 668 -37.29 -2.21 -0.51
N ASP A 669 -36.81 -2.67 -1.66
CA ASP A 669 -37.56 -2.73 -2.91
C ASP A 669 -37.12 -3.96 -3.70
N GLU A 670 -38.06 -4.75 -4.19
CA GLU A 670 -37.80 -5.99 -4.95
C GLU A 670 -37.06 -5.74 -6.26
N ASN A 671 -37.18 -4.53 -6.83
CA ASN A 671 -36.44 -4.10 -8.03
C ASN A 671 -35.06 -3.51 -7.72
N GLY A 672 -34.68 -3.46 -6.46
CA GLY A 672 -33.35 -3.03 -6.02
C GLY A 672 -33.25 -1.58 -5.51
N VAL A 673 -32.29 -1.37 -4.64
CA VAL A 673 -31.93 -0.08 -4.06
C VAL A 673 -30.45 0.16 -4.28
N SER A 674 -30.10 1.31 -4.84
CA SER A 674 -28.69 1.71 -5.04
C SER A 674 -28.12 2.32 -3.76
N LEU A 675 -26.90 1.90 -3.43
CA LEU A 675 -26.01 2.64 -2.54
C LEU A 675 -25.33 3.73 -3.35
N VAL A 676 -25.38 4.97 -2.87
CA VAL A 676 -24.78 6.12 -3.50
C VAL A 676 -23.92 6.87 -2.50
N LEU A 677 -22.63 7.09 -2.83
CA LEU A 677 -21.75 7.98 -2.10
C LEU A 677 -21.52 9.23 -2.93
N ILE A 678 -21.74 10.39 -2.34
CA ILE A 678 -21.41 11.68 -2.95
C ILE A 678 -20.05 12.11 -2.45
N ASN A 679 -19.08 12.22 -3.38
CA ASN A 679 -17.67 12.41 -3.05
C ASN A 679 -17.17 13.84 -3.32
N THR A 680 -17.92 14.64 -4.11
CA THR A 680 -17.56 16.01 -4.49
C THR A 680 -18.80 16.93 -4.55
N ILE A 681 -18.55 18.23 -4.65
CA ILE A 681 -19.62 19.23 -4.86
C ILE A 681 -20.34 18.96 -6.19
N ASN A 682 -19.59 18.70 -7.29
CA ASN A 682 -20.17 18.37 -8.60
C ASN A 682 -21.11 17.16 -8.53
N GLY A 683 -20.71 16.13 -7.77
CA GLY A 683 -21.56 14.96 -7.54
C GLY A 683 -22.86 15.31 -6.78
N LYS A 684 -22.78 16.23 -5.81
CA LYS A 684 -23.94 16.71 -5.06
C LYS A 684 -24.91 17.49 -5.96
N GLU A 685 -24.37 18.38 -6.77
CA GLU A 685 -25.14 19.17 -7.75
C GLU A 685 -25.85 18.24 -8.75
N ALA A 686 -25.13 17.28 -9.35
CA ALA A 686 -25.70 16.33 -10.28
C ALA A 686 -26.86 15.47 -9.68
N ILE A 687 -26.73 15.06 -8.41
CA ILE A 687 -27.84 14.35 -7.73
C ILE A 687 -29.03 15.30 -7.44
N ASN A 688 -28.77 16.57 -7.12
CA ASN A 688 -29.83 17.55 -6.91
C ASN A 688 -30.65 17.80 -8.18
N GLU A 689 -30.02 17.88 -9.36
CA GLU A 689 -30.69 18.07 -10.66
C GLU A 689 -31.67 16.93 -10.97
N ILE A 690 -31.40 15.71 -10.52
CA ILE A 690 -32.24 14.54 -10.80
C ILE A 690 -33.10 14.07 -9.63
N LYS A 691 -33.08 14.78 -8.49
CA LYS A 691 -33.73 14.34 -7.24
C LYS A 691 -35.23 14.14 -7.38
N ASP A 692 -35.90 14.92 -8.25
CA ASP A 692 -37.34 14.84 -8.45
C ASP A 692 -37.76 13.52 -9.11
N ASN A 693 -36.84 12.87 -9.84
CA ASN A 693 -37.03 11.55 -10.46
C ASN A 693 -36.65 10.39 -9.52
N LEU A 694 -36.16 10.70 -8.32
CA LEU A 694 -35.58 9.72 -7.39
C LEU A 694 -36.29 9.74 -6.02
N CYS A 695 -36.32 8.58 -5.39
CA CYS A 695 -36.56 8.44 -3.95
C CYS A 695 -35.20 8.41 -3.27
N VAL A 696 -34.81 9.48 -2.59
CA VAL A 696 -33.51 9.64 -1.93
C VAL A 696 -33.68 9.60 -0.41
N LYS A 697 -32.89 8.74 0.26
CA LYS A 697 -32.87 8.68 1.72
C LYS A 697 -31.42 8.60 2.21
N GLU A 698 -31.04 9.51 3.07
CA GLU A 698 -29.74 9.47 3.75
C GLU A 698 -29.68 8.29 4.73
N ILE A 699 -28.54 7.60 4.78
CA ILE A 699 -28.29 6.41 5.61
C ILE A 699 -26.93 6.49 6.28
N LYS A 700 -26.75 5.77 7.38
CA LYS A 700 -25.48 5.72 8.11
C LYS A 700 -24.60 4.60 7.58
N ILE A 701 -23.39 4.96 7.18
CA ILE A 701 -22.41 4.03 6.60
C ILE A 701 -22.10 2.84 7.53
N ASN A 702 -22.00 3.08 8.84
CA ASN A 702 -21.66 2.04 9.83
C ASN A 702 -22.71 0.91 9.90
N GLU A 703 -23.95 1.16 9.50
CA GLU A 703 -25.01 0.17 9.51
C GLU A 703 -24.96 -0.77 8.30
N ILE A 704 -24.33 -0.33 7.20
CA ILE A 704 -24.28 -1.07 5.93
C ILE A 704 -22.88 -1.58 5.56
N ILE A 705 -21.81 -1.06 6.17
CA ILE A 705 -20.43 -1.33 5.79
C ILE A 705 -20.09 -2.83 5.82
N LYS A 706 -20.65 -3.58 6.77
CA LYS A 706 -20.47 -5.04 6.89
C LYS A 706 -21.05 -5.84 5.72
N TYR A 707 -21.97 -5.25 4.96
CA TYR A 707 -22.58 -5.88 3.78
C TYR A 707 -21.92 -5.40 2.46
N THR A 708 -21.03 -4.39 2.54
CA THR A 708 -20.47 -3.69 1.37
C THR A 708 -18.94 -3.72 1.42
N GLN A 709 -18.39 -4.93 1.43
CA GLN A 709 -16.95 -5.19 1.54
C GLN A 709 -16.07 -4.34 0.59
N PRO A 710 -16.41 -4.13 -0.71
CA PRO A 710 -15.59 -3.35 -1.63
C PRO A 710 -15.37 -1.87 -1.25
N LEU A 711 -16.10 -1.35 -0.26
CA LEU A 711 -15.85 -0.01 0.29
C LEU A 711 -14.57 0.09 1.13
N CYS A 712 -14.12 -1.00 1.74
CA CYS A 712 -13.10 -0.95 2.78
C CYS A 712 -11.89 -1.83 2.48
N GLN A 713 -12.08 -2.89 1.72
CA GLN A 713 -11.02 -3.86 1.44
C GLN A 713 -11.23 -4.56 0.11
N PRO A 714 -10.14 -4.94 -0.59
CA PRO A 714 -10.22 -5.70 -1.83
C PRO A 714 -10.75 -7.11 -1.58
N THR A 715 -11.21 -7.75 -2.63
CA THR A 715 -11.58 -9.16 -2.62
C THR A 715 -10.40 -10.02 -2.16
N LYS A 716 -10.63 -10.90 -1.20
CA LYS A 716 -9.59 -11.82 -0.72
C LYS A 716 -9.15 -12.76 -1.85
N ARG A 717 -7.83 -12.89 -2.05
CA ARG A 717 -7.28 -13.81 -3.05
C ARG A 717 -7.49 -15.26 -2.59
N PRO A 718 -8.20 -16.10 -3.37
CA PRO A 718 -8.34 -17.52 -3.05
C PRO A 718 -7.01 -18.28 -3.13
N ASN A 719 -6.84 -19.31 -2.31
CA ASN A 719 -5.61 -20.10 -2.30
C ASN A 719 -5.38 -20.86 -3.61
N ASP A 720 -6.46 -21.28 -4.27
CA ASP A 720 -6.47 -22.02 -5.54
C ASP A 720 -6.46 -21.11 -6.79
N ARG A 721 -6.31 -19.78 -6.61
CA ARG A 721 -6.35 -18.81 -7.72
C ARG A 721 -5.24 -19.05 -8.76
N SER A 722 -4.07 -19.48 -8.31
CA SER A 722 -2.94 -19.78 -9.21
C SER A 722 -3.38 -20.85 -10.22
N HIS A 723 -3.18 -20.57 -11.51
CA HIS A 723 -3.59 -21.41 -12.64
C HIS A 723 -5.09 -21.67 -12.79
N TYR A 724 -5.97 -21.17 -11.90
CA TYR A 724 -7.41 -21.43 -11.96
C TYR A 724 -8.02 -20.98 -13.29
N VAL A 725 -7.74 -19.74 -13.72
CA VAL A 725 -8.28 -19.16 -14.96
C VAL A 725 -7.83 -19.97 -16.19
N ILE A 726 -6.52 -20.28 -16.29
CA ILE A 726 -5.95 -21.06 -17.38
C ILE A 726 -6.61 -22.46 -17.44
N ASN A 727 -6.75 -23.11 -16.29
CA ASN A 727 -7.38 -24.42 -16.21
C ASN A 727 -8.87 -24.37 -16.56
N LEU A 728 -9.57 -23.32 -16.17
CA LEU A 728 -10.99 -23.14 -16.51
C LEU A 728 -11.15 -22.91 -18.02
N ILE A 729 -10.33 -22.05 -18.63
CA ILE A 729 -10.30 -21.84 -20.08
C ILE A 729 -10.06 -23.18 -20.82
N LYS A 730 -9.07 -23.97 -20.40
CA LYS A 730 -8.81 -25.30 -20.98
C LYS A 730 -10.01 -26.25 -20.84
N LYS A 731 -10.67 -26.27 -19.69
CA LYS A 731 -11.87 -27.08 -19.46
C LYS A 731 -13.04 -26.68 -20.35
N LEU A 732 -13.27 -25.38 -20.51
CA LEU A 732 -14.31 -24.81 -21.39
C LEU A 732 -14.07 -25.19 -22.87
N LYS A 733 -12.82 -24.97 -23.36
CA LYS A 733 -12.41 -25.33 -24.74
C LYS A 733 -12.65 -26.81 -25.05
N ASN A 734 -12.30 -27.69 -24.11
CA ASN A 734 -12.39 -29.15 -24.28
C ASN A 734 -13.76 -29.74 -23.88
N ASN A 735 -14.75 -28.89 -23.60
CA ASN A 735 -16.10 -29.32 -23.15
C ASN A 735 -16.08 -30.24 -21.91
N LYS A 736 -15.08 -30.10 -21.04
CA LYS A 736 -14.88 -30.91 -19.83
C LYS A 736 -15.49 -30.28 -18.56
N VAL A 737 -16.30 -29.25 -18.69
CA VAL A 737 -17.02 -28.66 -17.55
C VAL A 737 -18.24 -29.52 -17.26
N LYS A 738 -18.19 -30.27 -16.16
CA LYS A 738 -19.35 -30.98 -15.63
C LYS A 738 -20.21 -29.98 -14.83
N ASN A 739 -21.49 -29.83 -15.18
CA ASN A 739 -22.42 -29.16 -14.28
C ASN A 739 -22.60 -30.05 -13.04
N VAL A 740 -22.00 -29.64 -11.94
CA VAL A 740 -22.34 -30.23 -10.65
C VAL A 740 -23.68 -29.62 -10.23
N ILE A 741 -24.74 -30.21 -10.75
CA ILE A 741 -26.11 -29.93 -10.28
C ILE A 741 -26.20 -30.57 -8.89
N ASN A 742 -26.06 -29.77 -7.85
CA ASN A 742 -26.35 -30.24 -6.51
C ASN A 742 -27.85 -30.25 -6.33
N ILE A 743 -28.40 -31.41 -5.99
CA ILE A 743 -29.87 -31.59 -5.77
C ILE A 743 -30.39 -30.57 -4.74
N LYS A 744 -29.58 -30.21 -3.73
CA LYS A 744 -29.91 -29.14 -2.77
C LYS A 744 -30.07 -27.75 -3.43
N ASP A 745 -29.35 -27.47 -4.50
CA ASP A 745 -29.45 -26.19 -5.23
C ASP A 745 -30.73 -26.19 -6.11
N ILE A 746 -31.14 -27.35 -6.67
CA ILE A 746 -32.38 -27.49 -7.39
C ILE A 746 -33.57 -27.32 -6.42
N ILE A 747 -33.54 -27.95 -5.26
CA ILE A 747 -34.59 -27.82 -4.24
C ILE A 747 -34.71 -26.35 -3.80
N LYS A 748 -33.61 -25.66 -3.53
CA LYS A 748 -33.61 -24.21 -3.27
C LYS A 748 -34.25 -23.41 -4.41
N GLN A 749 -34.02 -23.79 -5.66
CA GLN A 749 -34.54 -23.09 -6.84
C GLN A 749 -36.02 -23.33 -7.08
N CYS A 750 -36.51 -24.55 -6.81
CA CYS A 750 -37.94 -24.94 -6.99
C CYS A 750 -38.83 -24.54 -5.80
N THR A 751 -38.25 -24.11 -4.68
CA THR A 751 -39.01 -23.70 -3.48
C THR A 751 -39.64 -22.31 -3.68
N PRO A 752 -40.95 -22.14 -3.60
CA PRO A 752 -41.65 -20.86 -3.71
C PRO A 752 -41.09 -19.84 -2.72
N MET A 753 -41.03 -18.57 -3.12
CA MET A 753 -40.44 -17.49 -2.33
C MET A 753 -41.07 -17.27 -0.96
N SER A 754 -42.37 -17.52 -0.84
CA SER A 754 -43.10 -17.51 0.44
C SER A 754 -42.52 -18.51 1.45
N ILE A 755 -42.03 -19.66 0.98
CA ILE A 755 -41.43 -20.71 1.80
C ILE A 755 -39.97 -20.36 2.11
N ARG A 756 -39.20 -19.78 1.16
CA ARG A 756 -37.82 -19.30 1.39
C ARG A 756 -37.72 -18.19 2.44
N LYS A 757 -38.69 -17.26 2.44
CA LYS A 757 -38.84 -16.24 3.48
C LYS A 757 -39.05 -16.82 4.88
N LYS A 758 -39.70 -17.98 4.98
CA LYS A 758 -39.91 -18.68 6.27
C LYS A 758 -38.66 -19.42 6.74
N ILE A 759 -37.92 -20.05 5.81
CA ILE A 759 -36.68 -20.77 6.12
C ILE A 759 -35.52 -19.81 6.48
N GLY A 760 -35.43 -18.66 5.83
CA GLY A 760 -34.40 -17.62 6.13
C GLY A 760 -34.61 -16.86 7.45
N LYS A 761 -35.74 -17.09 8.15
CA LYS A 761 -36.02 -16.58 9.50
C LYS A 761 -35.58 -17.54 10.63
N ILE A 762 -35.08 -18.73 10.28
CA ILE A 762 -34.73 -19.81 11.20
C ILE A 762 -33.18 -20.01 11.31
N ASN A 763 -32.41 -19.29 10.49
CA ASN A 763 -30.91 -19.29 10.58
C ASN A 763 -30.36 -17.90 10.83
#